data_b90729a18eb518c31b57f14bd37d069c
#
_entry.id   b90729a18eb518c31b57f14bd37d069c
#
_cell.length_a   1.000
_cell.length_b   1.000
_cell.length_c   1.000
_cell.angle_alpha   90.00
_cell.angle_beta   90.00
_cell.angle_gamma   90.00
#
_symmetry.space_group_name_H-M   'P 1'
#
loop_
_entity.id
_entity.type
_entity.pdbx_description
1 polymer ?
#
loop_
_entity_poly.entity_id
_entity_poly.type
_entity_poly.pdbx_seq_one_letter_code
_entity_poly.pdbx_strand_id
1 'polypeptide(L)'
;MKVSFFIDRPVFSAVISILIVIVGIIGLTMLPIDQYPQITPPVVKISASYPGASALTVSQAVATPIEQELNGTPGMLYMESNSSNSGGFSATVTFDISADPDLAAVEIQNRIKLAESRLPAEVIQNGISVEKQAASQLMTICLTSTDPKFDEIYLSNFATLNVLDLIRRIPGVGRVSNIGSRYYAMQIWVQPDKLANFGLTVADLQNALKDQNRESAAGVLGQQPVQGLDVTIPITTQGRLSTVSQFEEIVVRANADGSIIRLRDVARISLEAQSYNTESAINNGNAAVLGIYMLPGANAMEVAQKVKEAMEEISSNFPEGMSYEIPFDMTTYISESIHEVYKTLFEALILVIAVVFLSLQNWRATVIPLVAVPISLIGTFGFMLIFGFSLNILTLLGLVLAIGIVVDDAIVVVENVERIMEEEHLSPYEATKKAMEGLTGAIIATSLVLAAVFVPVSFLGGITGQLYRQFTVTIVVSVLLSTVVALTLSPVMCSLIMKPKDPNKKPNVVFRRINHWLAVGNHKYVKIISRLVKHPRRVLSSFGVVLIAILLIHRIIPTSFLPIEDQGYFKIELELPEGATLERTRIVTERAVDYLMQQPAVEYVQSVAGSSPRVGSSQARSELTVILKPWEERGEQTIDEVMAQVKKS
;
A
#
# COMPACT_ATOMS: atom_id res chain seq x y z
N MET A 1 -24.59 -37.88 3.30
CA MET A 1 -24.57 -38.19 4.75
C MET A 1 -25.89 -37.70 5.33
N LYS A 2 -26.64 -38.48 6.09
CA LYS A 2 -27.91 -37.99 6.67
C LYS A 2 -27.58 -37.03 7.82
N VAL A 3 -28.19 -35.83 7.86
CA VAL A 3 -27.99 -34.84 8.93
C VAL A 3 -28.34 -35.41 10.32
N SER A 4 -29.22 -36.43 10.38
CA SER A 4 -29.50 -37.18 11.59
C SER A 4 -28.24 -37.76 12.27
N PHE A 5 -27.18 -38.04 11.54
CA PHE A 5 -25.90 -38.52 12.10
C PHE A 5 -25.29 -37.47 13.08
N PHE A 6 -25.38 -36.20 12.79
CA PHE A 6 -24.84 -35.15 13.63
C PHE A 6 -25.72 -34.91 14.87
N ILE A 7 -27.05 -35.01 14.74
CA ILE A 7 -27.99 -34.86 15.84
C ILE A 7 -27.79 -35.99 16.87
N ASP A 8 -27.52 -37.25 16.36
CA ASP A 8 -27.27 -38.39 17.21
C ASP A 8 -25.88 -38.39 17.87
N ARG A 9 -24.96 -37.50 17.41
CA ARG A 9 -23.57 -37.40 17.90
C ARG A 9 -23.18 -35.93 18.13
N PRO A 10 -23.70 -35.27 19.18
CA PRO A 10 -23.51 -33.86 19.41
C PRO A 10 -22.04 -33.45 19.60
N VAL A 11 -21.24 -34.31 20.23
CA VAL A 11 -19.80 -34.06 20.43
C VAL A 11 -19.06 -33.94 19.10
N PHE A 12 -19.42 -34.74 18.10
CA PHE A 12 -18.76 -34.69 16.80
C PHE A 12 -19.01 -33.35 16.08
N SER A 13 -20.24 -32.82 16.16
CA SER A 13 -20.58 -31.50 15.60
C SER A 13 -19.84 -30.37 16.31
N ALA A 14 -19.72 -30.45 17.65
CA ALA A 14 -18.97 -29.49 18.43
C ALA A 14 -17.48 -29.49 18.07
N VAL A 15 -16.86 -30.67 17.88
CA VAL A 15 -15.45 -30.80 17.48
C VAL A 15 -15.20 -30.17 16.11
N ILE A 16 -16.09 -30.40 15.13
CA ILE A 16 -15.95 -29.75 13.81
C ILE A 16 -15.98 -28.23 13.95
N SER A 17 -16.92 -27.69 14.71
CA SER A 17 -17.04 -26.25 14.92
C SER A 17 -15.82 -25.67 15.63
N ILE A 18 -15.31 -26.36 16.65
CA ILE A 18 -14.08 -25.95 17.36
C ILE A 18 -12.88 -25.97 16.42
N LEU A 19 -12.73 -26.98 15.56
CA LEU A 19 -11.66 -27.04 14.56
C LEU A 19 -11.74 -25.86 13.57
N ILE A 20 -12.93 -25.54 13.08
CA ILE A 20 -13.15 -24.37 12.21
C ILE A 20 -12.67 -23.09 12.92
N VAL A 21 -13.04 -22.90 14.19
CA VAL A 21 -12.63 -21.73 14.98
C VAL A 21 -11.11 -21.69 15.20
N ILE A 22 -10.49 -22.83 15.54
CA ILE A 22 -9.03 -22.89 15.75
C ILE A 22 -8.28 -22.51 14.46
N VAL A 23 -8.65 -23.11 13.33
CA VAL A 23 -8.05 -22.79 12.02
C VAL A 23 -8.28 -21.34 11.65
N GLY A 24 -9.45 -20.81 11.96
CA GLY A 24 -9.78 -19.42 11.72
C GLY A 24 -8.98 -18.44 12.58
N ILE A 25 -8.76 -18.74 13.87
CA ILE A 25 -7.94 -17.91 14.77
C ILE A 25 -6.46 -17.92 14.31
N ILE A 26 -5.94 -19.09 13.94
CA ILE A 26 -4.59 -19.18 13.36
C ILE A 26 -4.52 -18.33 12.08
N GLY A 27 -5.52 -18.43 11.20
CA GLY A 27 -5.62 -17.58 10.02
C GLY A 27 -5.58 -16.10 10.36
N LEU A 28 -6.42 -15.66 11.30
CA LEU A 28 -6.52 -14.25 11.70
C LEU A 28 -5.17 -13.68 12.22
N THR A 29 -4.41 -14.47 12.96
CA THR A 29 -3.11 -14.02 13.50
C THR A 29 -1.98 -14.01 12.48
N MET A 30 -2.09 -14.78 11.39
CA MET A 30 -1.06 -14.91 10.37
C MET A 30 -1.35 -14.13 9.09
N LEU A 31 -2.58 -13.62 8.90
CA LEU A 31 -2.94 -12.86 7.71
C LEU A 31 -2.19 -11.52 7.67
N PRO A 32 -1.55 -11.17 6.54
CA PRO A 32 -1.00 -9.84 6.36
C PRO A 32 -2.13 -8.81 6.32
N ILE A 33 -1.88 -7.65 6.93
CA ILE A 33 -2.81 -6.52 6.96
C ILE A 33 -2.35 -5.49 5.94
N ASP A 34 -3.25 -5.13 5.02
CA ASP A 34 -2.98 -4.17 3.95
C ASP A 34 -4.21 -3.29 3.71
N GLN A 35 -4.06 -2.17 3.01
CA GLN A 35 -5.20 -1.32 2.65
C GLN A 35 -6.11 -2.00 1.61
N TYR A 36 -5.50 -2.46 0.53
CA TYR A 36 -6.15 -3.14 -0.60
C TYR A 36 -5.43 -4.45 -0.92
N PRO A 37 -6.06 -5.38 -1.63
CA PRO A 37 -5.34 -6.49 -2.25
C PRO A 37 -4.18 -6.00 -3.10
N GLN A 38 -3.17 -6.84 -3.33
CA GLN A 38 -2.10 -6.52 -4.26
C GLN A 38 -2.65 -6.39 -5.68
N ILE A 39 -2.91 -5.14 -6.08
CA ILE A 39 -3.51 -4.79 -7.39
C ILE A 39 -2.56 -3.99 -8.26
N THR A 40 -1.44 -3.54 -7.71
CA THR A 40 -0.42 -2.81 -8.46
C THR A 40 0.36 -3.76 -9.34
N PRO A 41 0.33 -3.57 -10.66
CA PRO A 41 1.21 -4.30 -11.57
C PRO A 41 2.67 -4.16 -11.14
N PRO A 42 3.50 -5.20 -11.29
CA PRO A 42 4.92 -5.08 -11.07
C PRO A 42 5.54 -4.01 -11.97
N VAL A 43 6.39 -3.18 -11.40
CA VAL A 43 7.05 -2.09 -12.10
C VAL A 43 8.56 -2.19 -11.90
N VAL A 44 9.32 -2.06 -12.98
CA VAL A 44 10.78 -1.96 -12.95
C VAL A 44 11.18 -0.58 -13.42
N LYS A 45 11.91 0.14 -12.55
CA LYS A 45 12.46 1.47 -12.86
C LYS A 45 13.91 1.35 -13.29
N ILE A 46 14.24 2.03 -14.36
CA ILE A 46 15.59 2.15 -14.92
C ILE A 46 16.00 3.61 -14.77
N SER A 47 17.22 3.86 -14.32
CA SER A 47 17.75 5.22 -14.20
C SER A 47 19.19 5.27 -14.71
N ALA A 48 19.52 6.32 -15.47
CA ALA A 48 20.86 6.60 -15.94
C ALA A 48 21.13 8.10 -15.91
N SER A 49 22.40 8.48 -15.88
CA SER A 49 22.81 9.89 -15.89
C SER A 49 23.83 10.15 -16.96
N TYR A 50 23.58 11.18 -17.77
CA TYR A 50 24.51 11.73 -18.77
C TYR A 50 24.77 13.21 -18.44
N PRO A 51 25.67 13.51 -17.49
CA PRO A 51 25.89 14.86 -17.00
C PRO A 51 26.26 15.84 -18.12
N GLY A 52 25.64 17.02 -18.11
CA GLY A 52 25.87 18.07 -19.10
C GLY A 52 25.12 17.90 -20.42
N ALA A 53 24.40 16.79 -20.63
CA ALA A 53 23.58 16.57 -21.80
C ALA A 53 22.21 17.26 -21.68
N SER A 54 21.71 17.82 -22.78
CA SER A 54 20.33 18.30 -22.88
C SER A 54 19.33 17.15 -22.92
N ALA A 55 18.05 17.40 -22.59
CA ALA A 55 16.99 16.42 -22.70
C ALA A 55 16.92 15.74 -24.07
N LEU A 56 17.12 16.51 -25.15
CA LEU A 56 17.14 15.98 -26.53
C LEU A 56 18.32 15.02 -26.73
N THR A 57 19.51 15.39 -26.26
CA THR A 57 20.70 14.54 -26.33
C THR A 57 20.52 13.26 -25.53
N VAL A 58 19.97 13.35 -24.32
CA VAL A 58 19.66 12.18 -23.48
C VAL A 58 18.64 11.28 -24.18
N SER A 59 17.60 11.85 -24.77
CA SER A 59 16.56 11.10 -25.48
C SER A 59 17.15 10.33 -26.67
N GLN A 60 18.04 10.95 -27.46
CA GLN A 60 18.61 10.32 -28.65
C GLN A 60 19.73 9.33 -28.33
N ALA A 61 20.63 9.68 -27.41
CA ALA A 61 21.83 8.90 -27.14
C ALA A 61 21.67 7.84 -26.03
N VAL A 62 20.69 8.01 -25.13
CA VAL A 62 20.48 7.12 -23.98
C VAL A 62 19.11 6.45 -24.05
N ALA A 63 18.03 7.22 -24.15
CA ALA A 63 16.68 6.68 -24.12
C ALA A 63 16.41 5.74 -25.30
N THR A 64 16.64 6.22 -26.54
CA THR A 64 16.34 5.46 -27.75
C THR A 64 17.03 4.09 -27.81
N PRO A 65 18.35 3.94 -27.54
CA PRO A 65 18.99 2.62 -27.51
C PRO A 65 18.42 1.69 -26.43
N ILE A 66 18.14 2.21 -25.25
CA ILE A 66 17.57 1.43 -24.14
C ILE A 66 16.15 0.98 -24.49
N GLU A 67 15.29 1.89 -24.91
CA GLU A 67 13.89 1.60 -25.28
C GLU A 67 13.77 0.56 -26.40
N GLN A 68 14.64 0.63 -27.38
CA GLN A 68 14.67 -0.34 -28.48
C GLN A 68 14.94 -1.78 -27.99
N GLU A 69 15.87 -1.94 -27.05
CA GLU A 69 16.17 -3.26 -26.48
C GLU A 69 15.09 -3.72 -25.48
N LEU A 70 14.48 -2.79 -24.76
CA LEU A 70 13.40 -3.12 -23.83
C LEU A 70 12.09 -3.48 -24.53
N ASN A 71 11.89 -3.00 -25.74
CA ASN A 71 10.68 -3.29 -26.50
C ASN A 71 10.52 -4.80 -26.74
N GLY A 72 9.33 -5.31 -26.50
CA GLY A 72 9.03 -6.74 -26.60
C GLY A 72 9.53 -7.59 -25.41
N THR A 73 9.78 -6.97 -24.26
CA THR A 73 10.04 -7.71 -23.01
C THR A 73 8.81 -8.56 -22.64
N PRO A 74 8.97 -9.86 -22.34
CA PRO A 74 7.85 -10.73 -22.00
C PRO A 74 7.04 -10.20 -20.81
N GLY A 75 5.72 -10.18 -20.93
CA GLY A 75 4.83 -9.71 -19.89
C GLY A 75 4.75 -8.19 -19.72
N MET A 76 5.48 -7.39 -20.53
CA MET A 76 5.39 -5.95 -20.51
C MET A 76 4.05 -5.48 -21.06
N LEU A 77 3.36 -4.61 -20.33
CA LEU A 77 2.13 -3.94 -20.78
C LEU A 77 2.44 -2.65 -21.52
N TYR A 78 3.25 -1.79 -20.91
CA TYR A 78 3.71 -0.53 -21.50
C TYR A 78 4.99 -0.07 -20.81
N MET A 79 5.63 0.89 -21.44
CA MET A 79 6.83 1.56 -20.96
C MET A 79 6.65 3.06 -21.15
N GLU A 80 7.09 3.82 -20.18
CA GLU A 80 7.23 5.27 -20.28
C GLU A 80 8.66 5.67 -19.94
N SER A 81 9.18 6.67 -20.61
CA SER A 81 10.51 7.20 -20.34
C SER A 81 10.52 8.71 -20.26
N ASN A 82 11.47 9.23 -19.51
CA ASN A 82 11.68 10.65 -19.29
C ASN A 82 13.16 11.02 -19.45
N SER A 83 13.42 12.10 -20.17
CA SER A 83 14.73 12.67 -20.36
C SER A 83 14.74 14.12 -19.90
N SER A 84 15.66 14.50 -19.00
CA SER A 84 15.72 15.83 -18.41
C SER A 84 16.88 16.67 -18.94
N ASN A 85 16.74 18.00 -18.86
CA ASN A 85 17.82 18.95 -19.21
C ASN A 85 18.98 18.94 -18.20
N SER A 86 18.83 18.23 -17.08
CA SER A 86 19.93 17.96 -16.14
C SER A 86 20.77 16.73 -16.50
N GLY A 87 20.53 16.11 -17.66
CA GLY A 87 21.22 14.90 -18.10
C GLY A 87 20.65 13.61 -17.51
N GLY A 88 19.51 13.67 -16.80
CA GLY A 88 18.87 12.49 -16.22
C GLY A 88 18.02 11.73 -17.25
N PHE A 89 18.09 10.41 -17.21
CA PHE A 89 17.20 9.48 -17.89
C PHE A 89 16.50 8.60 -16.86
N SER A 90 15.20 8.41 -17.02
CA SER A 90 14.44 7.42 -16.27
C SER A 90 13.44 6.74 -17.18
N ALA A 91 13.32 5.41 -17.09
CA ALA A 91 12.27 4.64 -17.75
C ALA A 91 11.56 3.77 -16.71
N THR A 92 10.26 3.65 -16.88
CA THR A 92 9.38 2.84 -16.04
C THR A 92 8.73 1.80 -16.92
N VAL A 93 8.99 0.53 -16.65
CA VAL A 93 8.41 -0.60 -17.38
C VAL A 93 7.37 -1.26 -16.49
N THR A 94 6.13 -1.27 -16.94
CA THR A 94 4.99 -1.87 -16.24
C THR A 94 4.67 -3.22 -16.86
N PHE A 95 4.55 -4.23 -16.00
CA PHE A 95 4.28 -5.62 -16.36
C PHE A 95 2.85 -6.04 -16.05
N ASP A 96 2.43 -7.17 -16.62
CA ASP A 96 1.17 -7.79 -16.23
C ASP A 96 1.18 -8.15 -14.74
N ILE A 97 0.03 -8.05 -14.09
CA ILE A 97 -0.10 -8.31 -12.64
C ILE A 97 0.29 -9.73 -12.23
N SER A 98 0.28 -10.67 -13.19
CA SER A 98 0.70 -12.05 -12.97
C SER A 98 2.21 -12.26 -13.14
N ALA A 99 2.96 -11.24 -13.59
CA ALA A 99 4.39 -11.34 -13.82
C ALA A 99 5.16 -11.39 -12.49
N ASP A 100 6.20 -12.22 -12.45
CA ASP A 100 7.13 -12.25 -11.33
C ASP A 100 8.06 -11.03 -11.39
N PRO A 101 8.07 -10.15 -10.37
CA PRO A 101 8.87 -8.93 -10.38
C PRO A 101 10.38 -9.20 -10.36
N ASP A 102 10.83 -10.34 -9.84
CA ASP A 102 12.25 -10.70 -9.81
C ASP A 102 12.72 -11.13 -11.20
N LEU A 103 11.96 -11.97 -11.87
CA LEU A 103 12.24 -12.37 -13.26
C LEU A 103 12.16 -11.18 -14.21
N ALA A 104 11.19 -10.30 -14.03
CA ALA A 104 11.05 -9.07 -14.80
C ALA A 104 12.29 -8.16 -14.68
N ALA A 105 12.79 -7.96 -13.47
CA ALA A 105 13.99 -7.15 -13.24
C ALA A 105 15.24 -7.78 -13.87
N VAL A 106 15.41 -9.10 -13.78
CA VAL A 106 16.52 -9.84 -14.42
C VAL A 106 16.45 -9.71 -15.95
N GLU A 107 15.26 -9.85 -16.54
CA GLU A 107 15.07 -9.72 -17.98
C GLU A 107 15.40 -8.30 -18.46
N ILE A 108 14.94 -7.28 -17.75
CA ILE A 108 15.28 -5.88 -18.04
C ILE A 108 16.80 -5.67 -17.95
N GLN A 109 17.46 -6.19 -16.92
CA GLN A 109 18.91 -6.05 -16.77
C GLN A 109 19.69 -6.71 -17.91
N ASN A 110 19.26 -7.89 -18.37
CA ASN A 110 19.85 -8.57 -19.51
C ASN A 110 19.70 -7.73 -20.79
N ARG A 111 18.54 -7.12 -21.02
CA ARG A 111 18.30 -6.29 -22.21
C ARG A 111 19.10 -4.99 -22.18
N ILE A 112 19.21 -4.35 -21.01
CA ILE A 112 20.06 -3.16 -20.85
C ILE A 112 21.51 -3.47 -21.20
N LYS A 113 22.01 -4.64 -20.82
CA LYS A 113 23.36 -5.08 -21.16
C LYS A 113 23.62 -5.16 -22.68
N LEU A 114 22.59 -5.48 -23.46
CA LEU A 114 22.66 -5.44 -24.91
C LEU A 114 22.74 -3.99 -25.45
N ALA A 115 22.06 -3.06 -24.78
CA ALA A 115 22.08 -1.64 -25.14
C ALA A 115 23.43 -0.97 -24.82
N GLU A 116 24.19 -1.43 -23.81
CA GLU A 116 25.43 -0.80 -23.31
C GLU A 116 26.43 -0.49 -24.43
N SER A 117 26.57 -1.37 -25.46
CA SER A 117 27.50 -1.17 -26.55
C SER A 117 27.19 0.07 -27.43
N ARG A 118 25.98 0.63 -27.33
CA ARG A 118 25.52 1.80 -28.08
C ARG A 118 25.39 3.06 -27.24
N LEU A 119 25.65 2.95 -25.94
CA LEU A 119 25.54 4.06 -24.99
C LEU A 119 26.84 4.87 -24.91
N PRO A 120 26.77 6.17 -24.60
CA PRO A 120 27.94 6.99 -24.30
C PRO A 120 28.77 6.41 -23.15
N ALA A 121 30.10 6.54 -23.24
CA ALA A 121 31.02 6.01 -22.24
C ALA A 121 30.76 6.59 -20.83
N GLU A 122 30.37 7.85 -20.75
CA GLU A 122 30.05 8.54 -19.50
C GLU A 122 28.83 7.92 -18.80
N VAL A 123 27.83 7.49 -19.56
CA VAL A 123 26.63 6.83 -19.03
C VAL A 123 26.99 5.46 -18.46
N ILE A 124 27.84 4.70 -19.16
CA ILE A 124 28.31 3.39 -18.70
C ILE A 124 29.17 3.52 -17.44
N GLN A 125 30.06 4.54 -17.39
CA GLN A 125 30.90 4.80 -16.21
C GLN A 125 30.10 5.21 -14.99
N ASN A 126 29.04 5.99 -15.16
CA ASN A 126 28.13 6.39 -14.07
C ASN A 126 27.24 5.23 -13.61
N GLY A 127 27.08 4.20 -14.46
CA GLY A 127 26.23 3.06 -14.20
C GLY A 127 24.76 3.29 -14.54
N ILE A 128 24.09 2.18 -14.85
CA ILE A 128 22.64 2.15 -15.09
C ILE A 128 22.01 1.37 -13.96
N SER A 129 21.13 2.02 -13.22
CA SER A 129 20.38 1.39 -12.12
C SER A 129 19.10 0.73 -12.65
N VAL A 130 18.86 -0.50 -12.21
CA VAL A 130 17.61 -1.26 -12.45
C VAL A 130 17.04 -1.63 -11.11
N GLU A 131 15.90 -1.08 -10.78
CA GLU A 131 15.28 -1.27 -9.46
C GLU A 131 13.82 -1.73 -9.63
N LYS A 132 13.43 -2.73 -8.85
CA LYS A 132 12.02 -3.05 -8.67
C LYS A 132 11.36 -1.89 -7.93
N GLN A 133 10.33 -1.32 -8.49
CA GLN A 133 9.58 -0.29 -7.79
C GLN A 133 8.66 -0.96 -6.77
N ALA A 134 8.88 -0.68 -5.50
CA ALA A 134 7.99 -1.11 -4.43
C ALA A 134 6.62 -0.44 -4.62
N ALA A 135 5.55 -1.21 -4.40
CA ALA A 135 4.20 -0.84 -4.82
C ALA A 135 3.64 0.39 -4.10
N SER A 136 3.95 0.59 -2.82
CA SER A 136 3.40 1.70 -2.03
C SER A 136 4.42 2.27 -1.04
N GLN A 137 4.36 3.58 -0.85
CA GLN A 137 5.06 4.26 0.22
C GLN A 137 4.32 4.00 1.53
N LEU A 138 5.03 3.44 2.51
CA LEU A 138 4.49 3.13 3.82
C LEU A 138 4.45 4.37 4.71
N MET A 139 5.60 5.04 4.81
CA MET A 139 5.74 6.25 5.63
C MET A 139 6.87 7.13 5.14
N THR A 140 6.90 8.35 5.66
CA THR A 140 7.99 9.30 5.49
C THR A 140 8.58 9.64 6.85
N ILE A 141 9.91 9.60 6.95
CA ILE A 141 10.65 10.06 8.12
C ILE A 141 11.42 11.31 7.72
N CYS A 142 11.25 12.39 8.46
CA CYS A 142 11.97 13.64 8.27
C CYS A 142 12.95 13.85 9.42
N LEU A 143 14.24 13.95 9.11
CA LEU A 143 15.26 14.38 10.07
C LEU A 143 15.35 15.90 10.02
N THR A 144 15.20 16.54 11.16
CA THR A 144 15.19 17.99 11.32
C THR A 144 16.21 18.43 12.37
N SER A 145 16.61 19.70 12.36
CA SER A 145 17.45 20.26 13.40
C SER A 145 17.05 21.69 13.75
N THR A 146 17.17 22.01 15.02
CA THR A 146 17.06 23.38 15.53
C THR A 146 18.41 24.10 15.57
N ASP A 147 19.54 23.38 15.42
CA ASP A 147 20.87 23.96 15.40
C ASP A 147 21.26 24.31 13.94
N PRO A 148 21.55 25.59 13.63
CA PRO A 148 21.99 26.03 12.29
C PRO A 148 23.26 25.36 11.76
N LYS A 149 24.02 24.66 12.61
CA LYS A 149 25.21 23.91 12.18
C LYS A 149 24.85 22.68 11.36
N PHE A 150 23.65 22.14 11.56
CA PHE A 150 23.17 20.96 10.86
C PHE A 150 22.29 21.42 9.69
N ASP A 151 22.95 21.81 8.60
CA ASP A 151 22.27 22.18 7.36
C ASP A 151 21.65 20.99 6.65
N GLU A 152 20.94 21.23 5.59
CA GLU A 152 20.28 20.18 4.79
C GLU A 152 21.26 19.13 4.25
N ILE A 153 22.50 19.56 3.89
CA ILE A 153 23.52 18.63 3.39
C ILE A 153 23.96 17.69 4.50
N TYR A 154 24.19 18.22 5.70
CA TYR A 154 24.55 17.42 6.86
C TYR A 154 23.44 16.43 7.21
N LEU A 155 22.20 16.90 7.32
CA LEU A 155 21.03 16.07 7.65
C LEU A 155 20.86 14.94 6.63
N SER A 156 20.97 15.26 5.34
CA SER A 156 20.84 14.29 4.24
C SER A 156 21.96 13.23 4.27
N ASN A 157 23.20 13.67 4.53
CA ASN A 157 24.33 12.77 4.63
C ASN A 157 24.27 11.90 5.90
N PHE A 158 23.87 12.49 7.04
CA PHE A 158 23.65 11.76 8.29
C PHE A 158 22.56 10.69 8.14
N ALA A 159 21.43 11.06 7.51
CA ALA A 159 20.33 10.13 7.20
C ALA A 159 20.83 8.93 6.40
N THR A 160 21.68 9.17 5.41
CA THR A 160 22.19 8.11 4.53
C THR A 160 23.16 7.17 5.25
N LEU A 161 24.08 7.72 6.07
CA LEU A 161 25.11 6.93 6.73
C LEU A 161 24.64 6.21 7.98
N ASN A 162 23.71 6.81 8.74
CA ASN A 162 23.36 6.33 10.08
C ASN A 162 21.94 5.76 10.18
N VAL A 163 21.03 6.11 9.26
CA VAL A 163 19.61 5.74 9.37
C VAL A 163 19.19 4.78 8.26
N LEU A 164 19.48 5.13 7.01
CA LEU A 164 18.97 4.47 5.82
C LEU A 164 19.27 2.96 5.80
N ASP A 165 20.51 2.58 6.06
CA ASP A 165 20.93 1.17 6.01
C ASP A 165 20.37 0.34 7.18
N LEU A 166 20.13 0.95 8.32
CA LEU A 166 19.51 0.27 9.46
C LEU A 166 18.04 -0.04 9.18
N ILE A 167 17.30 0.94 8.65
CA ILE A 167 15.90 0.74 8.28
C ILE A 167 15.76 -0.26 7.13
N ARG A 168 16.67 -0.23 6.14
CA ARG A 168 16.65 -1.16 4.99
C ARG A 168 16.77 -2.62 5.39
N ARG A 169 17.39 -2.92 6.54
CA ARG A 169 17.55 -4.29 7.07
C ARG A 169 16.29 -4.84 7.73
N ILE A 170 15.29 -4.02 7.99
CA ILE A 170 14.06 -4.45 8.63
C ILE A 170 13.28 -5.37 7.67
N PRO A 171 12.90 -6.59 8.10
CA PRO A 171 12.12 -7.49 7.26
C PRO A 171 10.80 -6.85 6.84
N GLY A 172 10.50 -6.91 5.53
CA GLY A 172 9.31 -6.30 4.94
C GLY A 172 9.55 -4.91 4.35
N VAL A 173 10.66 -4.24 4.67
CA VAL A 173 11.09 -3.02 3.97
C VAL A 173 11.68 -3.41 2.61
N GLY A 174 11.12 -2.87 1.54
CA GLY A 174 11.57 -3.11 0.18
C GLY A 174 12.61 -2.10 -0.29
N ARG A 175 12.39 -0.84 0.04
CA ARG A 175 13.26 0.27 -0.35
C ARG A 175 13.18 1.40 0.67
N VAL A 176 14.32 2.02 0.94
CA VAL A 176 14.41 3.32 1.62
C VAL A 176 15.07 4.30 0.66
N SER A 177 14.43 5.44 0.44
CA SER A 177 14.90 6.48 -0.49
C SER A 177 15.05 7.80 0.25
N ASN A 178 16.21 8.41 0.14
CA ASN A 178 16.42 9.78 0.60
C ASN A 178 15.93 10.73 -0.51
N ILE A 179 14.76 11.34 -0.31
CA ILE A 179 14.05 12.15 -1.29
C ILE A 179 14.61 13.57 -1.24
N GLY A 180 15.04 14.11 -2.39
CA GLY A 180 15.67 15.43 -2.45
C GLY A 180 17.08 15.46 -1.85
N SER A 181 17.75 14.28 -1.78
CA SER A 181 19.03 14.13 -1.11
C SER A 181 20.15 15.00 -1.66
N ARG A 182 20.95 15.53 -0.73
CA ARG A 182 22.20 16.24 -1.00
C ARG A 182 23.34 15.53 -0.30
N TYR A 183 24.25 14.95 -1.07
CA TYR A 183 25.43 14.27 -0.57
C TYR A 183 26.64 15.19 -0.63
N TYR A 184 27.56 15.07 0.31
CA TYR A 184 28.83 15.78 0.22
C TYR A 184 29.65 15.30 -0.97
N ALA A 185 30.22 16.26 -1.72
CA ALA A 185 31.17 16.02 -2.78
C ALA A 185 32.23 17.13 -2.82
N MET A 186 33.42 16.80 -3.31
CA MET A 186 34.40 17.82 -3.66
C MET A 186 33.96 18.52 -4.94
N GLN A 187 33.47 19.74 -4.80
CA GLN A 187 33.11 20.60 -5.92
C GLN A 187 34.36 21.32 -6.45
N ILE A 188 34.60 21.19 -7.72
CA ILE A 188 35.74 21.81 -8.42
C ILE A 188 35.19 22.84 -9.41
N TRP A 189 35.17 24.08 -8.97
CA TRP A 189 34.66 25.20 -9.75
C TRP A 189 35.77 25.73 -10.66
N VAL A 190 35.79 25.25 -11.88
CA VAL A 190 36.81 25.58 -12.89
C VAL A 190 36.67 27.03 -13.33
N GLN A 191 37.80 27.75 -13.45
CA GLN A 191 37.90 29.12 -13.93
C GLN A 191 38.36 29.13 -15.39
N PRO A 192 37.47 29.32 -16.38
CA PRO A 192 37.79 29.17 -17.80
C PRO A 192 38.91 30.12 -18.27
N ASP A 193 38.92 31.35 -17.76
CA ASP A 193 39.95 32.33 -18.13
C ASP A 193 41.35 31.88 -17.71
N LYS A 194 41.46 31.27 -16.51
CA LYS A 194 42.73 30.75 -16.02
C LYS A 194 43.17 29.51 -16.81
N LEU A 195 42.22 28.63 -17.16
CA LEU A 195 42.52 27.49 -18.02
C LEU A 195 43.10 27.96 -19.38
N ALA A 196 42.44 28.93 -20.01
CA ALA A 196 42.87 29.49 -21.28
C ALA A 196 44.28 30.11 -21.19
N ASN A 197 44.55 30.87 -20.09
CA ASN A 197 45.86 31.50 -19.88
C ASN A 197 46.99 30.48 -19.72
N PHE A 198 46.72 29.32 -19.14
CA PHE A 198 47.70 28.23 -19.01
C PHE A 198 47.68 27.24 -20.18
N GLY A 199 46.80 27.43 -21.19
CA GLY A 199 46.63 26.51 -22.30
C GLY A 199 46.21 25.11 -21.88
N LEU A 200 45.32 25.04 -20.87
CA LEU A 200 44.76 23.81 -20.34
C LEU A 200 43.31 23.62 -20.78
N THR A 201 42.88 22.38 -20.85
CA THR A 201 41.52 21.99 -21.16
C THR A 201 40.86 21.34 -19.91
N VAL A 202 39.54 21.23 -19.90
CA VAL A 202 38.81 20.51 -18.84
C VAL A 202 39.24 19.04 -18.81
N ALA A 203 39.56 18.45 -19.97
CA ALA A 203 40.05 17.08 -20.06
C ALA A 203 41.38 16.88 -19.32
N ASP A 204 42.27 17.87 -19.34
CA ASP A 204 43.55 17.81 -18.60
C ASP A 204 43.28 17.75 -17.09
N LEU A 205 42.30 18.51 -16.58
CA LEU A 205 41.91 18.47 -15.20
C LEU A 205 41.29 17.10 -14.82
N GLN A 206 40.40 16.59 -15.66
CA GLN A 206 39.78 15.29 -15.46
C GLN A 206 40.82 14.16 -15.41
N ASN A 207 41.80 14.20 -16.31
CA ASN A 207 42.87 13.21 -16.32
C ASN A 207 43.75 13.33 -15.08
N ALA A 208 44.13 14.55 -14.68
CA ALA A 208 44.92 14.77 -13.45
C ALA A 208 44.21 14.27 -12.21
N LEU A 209 42.90 14.53 -12.09
CA LEU A 209 42.04 14.00 -11.01
C LEU A 209 41.99 12.47 -11.04
N LYS A 210 41.74 11.86 -12.18
CA LYS A 210 41.64 10.42 -12.35
C LYS A 210 42.95 9.72 -11.99
N ASP A 211 44.10 10.31 -12.34
CA ASP A 211 45.41 9.73 -12.08
C ASP A 211 45.87 9.85 -10.62
N GLN A 212 45.52 10.96 -9.95
CA GLN A 212 46.02 11.24 -8.60
C GLN A 212 45.00 10.93 -7.49
N ASN A 213 43.71 10.85 -7.82
CA ASN A 213 42.64 10.48 -6.87
C ASN A 213 42.17 9.03 -7.10
N ARG A 214 43.11 8.09 -6.98
CA ARG A 214 42.82 6.65 -7.14
C ARG A 214 43.49 5.83 -6.05
N GLU A 215 42.88 4.73 -5.72
CA GLU A 215 43.44 3.72 -4.88
C GLU A 215 44.34 2.81 -5.73
N SER A 216 45.61 2.67 -5.35
CA SER A 216 46.56 1.82 -6.06
C SER A 216 47.15 0.81 -5.11
N ALA A 217 47.12 -0.47 -5.48
CA ALA A 217 47.79 -1.51 -4.75
C ALA A 217 49.31 -1.40 -5.02
N ALA A 218 50.09 -1.09 -3.99
CA ALA A 218 51.55 -0.95 -4.12
C ALA A 218 52.30 -2.27 -3.90
N GLY A 219 51.59 -3.36 -3.56
CA GLY A 219 52.20 -4.68 -3.36
C GLY A 219 52.76 -4.89 -1.95
N VAL A 220 53.61 -5.87 -1.82
CA VAL A 220 54.21 -6.30 -0.55
C VAL A 220 55.72 -6.41 -0.71
N LEU A 221 56.48 -5.78 0.16
CA LEU A 221 57.90 -5.94 0.23
C LEU A 221 58.26 -7.30 0.88
N GLY A 222 59.19 -8.03 0.32
CA GLY A 222 59.63 -9.34 0.87
C GLY A 222 58.81 -10.53 0.39
N GLN A 223 57.95 -10.35 -0.66
CA GLN A 223 57.24 -11.46 -1.29
C GLN A 223 58.21 -12.33 -2.11
N GLN A 224 58.04 -13.64 -2.08
CA GLN A 224 58.81 -14.59 -2.89
C GLN A 224 58.81 -14.19 -4.37
N PRO A 225 59.93 -14.32 -5.11
CA PRO A 225 61.13 -15.15 -4.77
C PRO A 225 62.29 -14.43 -4.05
N VAL A 226 62.03 -13.28 -3.41
CA VAL A 226 63.10 -12.57 -2.63
C VAL A 226 63.50 -13.41 -1.44
N GLN A 227 64.82 -13.77 -1.37
CA GLN A 227 65.38 -14.55 -0.28
C GLN A 227 66.05 -13.64 0.77
N GLY A 228 66.04 -14.06 2.05
CA GLY A 228 66.76 -13.37 3.13
C GLY A 228 65.92 -12.31 3.87
N LEU A 229 64.63 -12.29 3.67
CA LEU A 229 63.71 -11.47 4.46
C LEU A 229 62.78 -12.37 5.27
N ASP A 230 62.79 -12.19 6.59
CA ASP A 230 61.96 -12.95 7.54
C ASP A 230 60.55 -12.39 7.68
N VAL A 231 60.26 -11.19 7.14
CA VAL A 231 59.00 -10.49 7.31
C VAL A 231 58.55 -9.91 5.97
N THR A 232 57.27 -10.03 5.67
CA THR A 232 56.60 -9.34 4.57
C THR A 232 55.94 -8.05 5.06
N ILE A 233 56.17 -6.93 4.37
CA ILE A 233 55.65 -5.61 4.73
C ILE A 233 54.73 -5.15 3.64
N PRO A 234 53.39 -5.02 3.88
CA PRO A 234 52.48 -4.43 2.89
C PRO A 234 52.82 -2.95 2.71
N ILE A 235 52.88 -2.51 1.47
CA ILE A 235 53.07 -1.10 1.12
C ILE A 235 51.68 -0.48 0.92
N THR A 236 51.36 0.52 1.73
CA THR A 236 50.14 1.30 1.57
C THR A 236 50.44 2.62 0.85
N THR A 237 49.65 2.96 -0.13
CA THR A 237 49.65 4.27 -0.79
C THR A 237 48.68 5.21 -0.09
N GLN A 238 48.78 6.49 -0.37
CA GLN A 238 47.90 7.51 0.23
C GLN A 238 46.38 7.26 -0.04
N GLY A 239 46.05 6.49 -1.06
CA GLY A 239 44.64 6.22 -1.43
C GLY A 239 43.94 7.42 -2.04
N ARG A 240 42.60 7.41 -1.92
CA ARG A 240 41.77 8.52 -2.40
C ARG A 240 41.94 9.76 -1.52
N LEU A 241 41.93 10.92 -2.16
CA LEU A 241 42.03 12.20 -1.46
C LEU A 241 40.69 12.50 -0.74
N SER A 242 40.77 13.04 0.48
CA SER A 242 39.60 13.26 1.34
C SER A 242 39.43 14.71 1.82
N THR A 243 40.47 15.55 1.68
CA THR A 243 40.43 16.93 2.16
C THR A 243 40.58 17.94 1.02
N VAL A 244 39.99 19.12 1.16
CA VAL A 244 40.10 20.21 0.19
C VAL A 244 41.56 20.51 -0.13
N SER A 245 42.42 20.60 0.87
CA SER A 245 43.83 20.90 0.66
C SER A 245 44.56 19.84 -0.15
N GLN A 246 44.23 18.56 0.01
CA GLN A 246 44.80 17.49 -0.82
C GLN A 246 44.40 17.63 -2.30
N PHE A 247 43.14 18.01 -2.58
CA PHE A 247 42.67 18.27 -3.94
C PHE A 247 43.31 19.52 -4.51
N GLU A 248 43.53 20.57 -3.72
CA GLU A 248 44.19 21.81 -4.14
C GLU A 248 45.63 21.55 -4.61
N GLU A 249 46.32 20.58 -4.04
CA GLU A 249 47.71 20.22 -4.35
C GLU A 249 47.84 19.29 -5.57
N ILE A 250 46.74 18.80 -6.18
CA ILE A 250 46.79 17.99 -7.40
C ILE A 250 47.57 18.73 -8.49
N VAL A 251 48.57 18.06 -9.07
CA VAL A 251 49.38 18.59 -10.16
C VAL A 251 48.64 18.37 -11.47
N VAL A 252 48.24 19.45 -12.10
CA VAL A 252 47.57 19.41 -13.42
C VAL A 252 48.60 19.34 -14.55
N ARG A 253 49.68 20.11 -14.44
CA ARG A 253 50.77 20.09 -15.42
C ARG A 253 52.09 20.46 -14.75
N ALA A 254 53.15 19.75 -15.09
CA ALA A 254 54.53 20.11 -14.79
C ALA A 254 55.21 20.55 -16.10
N ASN A 255 55.76 21.75 -16.16
CA ASN A 255 56.43 22.30 -17.31
C ASN A 255 57.92 21.94 -17.31
N ALA A 256 58.58 22.02 -18.46
CA ALA A 256 59.98 21.68 -18.64
C ALA A 256 60.95 22.64 -17.87
N ASP A 257 60.47 23.82 -17.51
CA ASP A 257 61.19 24.81 -16.71
C ASP A 257 61.10 24.56 -15.19
N GLY A 258 60.43 23.49 -14.78
CA GLY A 258 60.25 23.14 -13.40
C GLY A 258 59.04 23.83 -12.73
N SER A 259 58.31 24.68 -13.43
CA SER A 259 57.08 25.26 -12.90
C SER A 259 55.93 24.24 -12.88
N ILE A 260 55.15 24.25 -11.81
CA ILE A 260 54.07 23.30 -11.60
C ILE A 260 52.76 24.10 -11.53
N ILE A 261 51.77 23.70 -12.33
CA ILE A 261 50.40 24.21 -12.24
C ILE A 261 49.59 23.23 -11.42
N ARG A 262 49.02 23.70 -10.32
CA ARG A 262 48.17 22.91 -9.41
C ARG A 262 46.67 23.20 -9.63
N LEU A 263 45.81 22.32 -9.14
CA LEU A 263 44.36 22.45 -9.34
C LEU A 263 43.84 23.77 -8.71
N ARG A 264 44.38 24.23 -7.57
CA ARG A 264 44.05 25.52 -6.94
C ARG A 264 44.34 26.74 -7.83
N ASP A 265 45.26 26.64 -8.78
CA ASP A 265 45.62 27.75 -9.64
C ASP A 265 44.57 28.02 -10.72
N VAL A 266 43.79 26.98 -11.10
CA VAL A 266 42.81 26.99 -12.19
C VAL A 266 41.37 26.73 -11.73
N ALA A 267 41.15 26.35 -10.46
CA ALA A 267 39.83 26.06 -9.92
C ALA A 267 39.72 26.48 -8.45
N ARG A 268 38.51 26.72 -7.99
CA ARG A 268 38.15 26.79 -6.56
C ARG A 268 37.64 25.41 -6.13
N ILE A 269 38.14 24.89 -5.04
CA ILE A 269 37.76 23.60 -4.49
C ILE A 269 37.01 23.82 -3.18
N SER A 270 35.87 23.17 -3.01
CA SER A 270 35.07 23.23 -1.79
C SER A 270 34.35 21.92 -1.54
N LEU A 271 34.12 21.58 -0.27
CA LEU A 271 33.30 20.45 0.12
C LEU A 271 31.86 20.95 0.25
N GLU A 272 31.03 20.62 -0.73
CA GLU A 272 29.67 21.14 -0.87
C GLU A 272 28.73 20.00 -1.31
N ALA A 273 27.46 20.30 -1.65
CA ALA A 273 26.55 19.29 -2.16
C ALA A 273 26.97 18.77 -3.54
N GLN A 274 26.81 17.48 -3.76
CA GLN A 274 27.05 16.85 -5.06
C GLN A 274 26.14 17.43 -6.16
N SER A 275 24.90 17.75 -5.80
CA SER A 275 23.91 18.34 -6.70
C SER A 275 23.04 19.32 -5.95
N TYR A 276 22.68 20.41 -6.62
CA TYR A 276 21.72 21.42 -6.14
C TYR A 276 20.43 21.40 -6.97
N ASN A 277 20.13 20.29 -7.64
CA ASN A 277 18.96 20.20 -8.51
C ASN A 277 17.65 19.97 -7.76
N THR A 278 17.73 19.50 -6.54
CA THR A 278 16.56 19.22 -5.68
C THR A 278 16.78 19.73 -4.26
N GLU A 279 15.68 20.10 -3.60
CA GLU A 279 15.65 20.55 -2.22
C GLU A 279 14.43 19.98 -1.52
N SER A 280 14.58 19.49 -0.29
CA SER A 280 13.48 18.97 0.52
C SER A 280 13.31 19.74 1.80
N ALA A 281 12.06 19.99 2.18
CA ALA A 281 11.74 20.71 3.41
C ALA A 281 10.44 20.16 4.04
N ILE A 282 10.29 20.41 5.34
CA ILE A 282 9.04 20.20 6.07
C ILE A 282 8.65 21.53 6.74
N ASN A 283 7.43 21.99 6.50
CA ASN A 283 6.92 23.26 7.06
C ASN A 283 7.90 24.44 6.85
N ASN A 284 8.53 24.54 5.68
CA ASN A 284 9.62 25.47 5.33
C ASN A 284 10.90 25.33 6.17
N GLY A 285 11.03 24.31 7.00
CA GLY A 285 12.28 23.97 7.70
C GLY A 285 13.13 22.98 6.90
N ASN A 286 14.45 23.12 6.94
CA ASN A 286 15.37 22.16 6.32
C ASN A 286 15.16 20.77 6.90
N ALA A 287 15.00 19.78 6.03
CA ALA A 287 14.82 18.40 6.45
C ALA A 287 15.45 17.42 5.46
N ALA A 288 16.02 16.32 5.98
CA ALA A 288 16.30 15.15 5.18
C ALA A 288 15.09 14.23 5.19
N VAL A 289 14.50 14.00 4.03
CA VAL A 289 13.24 13.27 3.86
C VAL A 289 13.51 11.85 3.39
N LEU A 290 13.21 10.87 4.24
CA LEU A 290 13.33 9.44 3.94
C LEU A 290 11.96 8.85 3.63
N GLY A 291 11.76 8.41 2.38
CA GLY A 291 10.59 7.64 1.97
C GLY A 291 10.84 6.14 2.17
N ILE A 292 9.96 5.49 2.91
CA ILE A 292 10.02 4.04 3.19
C ILE A 292 8.94 3.35 2.38
N TYR A 293 9.34 2.31 1.63
CA TYR A 293 8.50 1.55 0.74
C TYR A 293 8.51 0.07 1.15
N MET A 294 7.36 -0.57 1.12
CA MET A 294 7.23 -1.99 1.51
C MET A 294 7.55 -2.94 0.37
N LEU A 295 7.96 -4.16 0.74
CA LEU A 295 7.92 -5.30 -0.17
C LEU A 295 6.46 -5.69 -0.44
N PRO A 296 6.13 -6.13 -1.65
CA PRO A 296 4.81 -6.69 -1.94
C PRO A 296 4.48 -7.86 -0.99
N GLY A 297 3.28 -7.84 -0.41
CA GLY A 297 2.82 -8.88 0.52
C GLY A 297 3.34 -8.78 1.96
N ALA A 298 4.13 -7.77 2.30
CA ALA A 298 4.52 -7.51 3.67
C ALA A 298 3.34 -6.95 4.48
N ASN A 299 3.32 -7.22 5.78
CA ASN A 299 2.32 -6.67 6.69
C ASN A 299 2.67 -5.21 7.02
N ALA A 300 1.86 -4.26 6.52
CA ALA A 300 2.08 -2.83 6.68
C ALA A 300 2.18 -2.40 8.15
N MET A 301 1.29 -2.92 9.01
CA MET A 301 1.26 -2.58 10.43
C MET A 301 2.51 -3.06 11.15
N GLU A 302 2.96 -4.28 10.87
CA GLU A 302 4.14 -4.88 11.49
C GLU A 302 5.43 -4.16 11.05
N VAL A 303 5.55 -3.88 9.74
CA VAL A 303 6.71 -3.16 9.20
C VAL A 303 6.81 -1.76 9.79
N ALA A 304 5.69 -1.02 9.83
CA ALA A 304 5.65 0.33 10.40
C ALA A 304 6.04 0.34 11.87
N GLN A 305 5.53 -0.62 12.65
CA GLN A 305 5.87 -0.74 14.07
C GLN A 305 7.38 -0.97 14.26
N LYS A 306 7.97 -1.90 13.51
CA LYS A 306 9.41 -2.18 13.57
C LYS A 306 10.26 -0.98 13.14
N VAL A 307 9.79 -0.22 12.14
CA VAL A 307 10.47 1.02 11.71
C VAL A 307 10.42 2.07 12.81
N LYS A 308 9.28 2.27 13.48
CA LYS A 308 9.15 3.20 14.61
C LYS A 308 10.06 2.81 15.78
N GLU A 309 10.08 1.53 16.15
CA GLU A 309 10.95 1.00 17.20
C GLU A 309 12.44 1.21 16.84
N ALA A 310 12.83 0.91 15.60
CA ALA A 310 14.18 1.16 15.13
C ALA A 310 14.55 2.65 15.14
N MET A 311 13.63 3.54 14.76
CA MET A 311 13.86 4.99 14.81
C MET A 311 14.00 5.52 16.24
N GLU A 312 13.26 4.98 17.18
CA GLU A 312 13.43 5.30 18.61
C GLU A 312 14.83 4.92 19.12
N GLU A 313 15.32 3.73 18.76
CA GLU A 313 16.67 3.29 19.09
C GLU A 313 17.74 4.16 18.40
N ILE A 314 17.59 4.42 17.10
CA ILE A 314 18.54 5.23 16.32
C ILE A 314 18.57 6.67 16.85
N SER A 315 17.43 7.24 17.19
CA SER A 315 17.33 8.63 17.67
C SER A 315 18.03 8.86 18.99
N SER A 316 18.21 7.83 19.81
CA SER A 316 18.97 7.92 21.06
C SER A 316 20.45 8.28 20.84
N ASN A 317 20.97 8.06 19.63
CA ASN A 317 22.33 8.37 19.23
C ASN A 317 22.44 9.64 18.37
N PHE A 318 21.37 10.43 18.26
CA PHE A 318 21.40 11.67 17.49
C PHE A 318 22.26 12.73 18.19
N PRO A 319 22.95 13.56 17.42
CA PRO A 319 23.59 14.76 17.96
C PRO A 319 22.58 15.67 18.66
N GLU A 320 23.01 16.38 19.68
CA GLU A 320 22.17 17.34 20.41
C GLU A 320 21.64 18.41 19.46
N GLY A 321 20.33 18.66 19.50
CA GLY A 321 19.64 19.60 18.61
C GLY A 321 19.09 18.98 17.31
N MET A 322 19.28 17.67 17.12
CA MET A 322 18.72 16.92 15.99
C MET A 322 17.52 16.08 16.44
N SER A 323 16.49 16.03 15.64
CA SER A 323 15.28 15.27 15.91
C SER A 323 14.74 14.61 14.64
N TYR A 324 13.72 13.75 14.79
CA TYR A 324 12.98 13.20 13.66
C TYR A 324 11.48 13.35 13.87
N GLU A 325 10.77 13.41 12.78
CA GLU A 325 9.30 13.40 12.71
C GLU A 325 8.83 12.39 11.67
N ILE A 326 7.65 11.84 11.86
CA ILE A 326 6.98 10.94 10.90
C ILE A 326 5.71 11.64 10.41
N PRO A 327 5.82 12.59 9.48
CA PRO A 327 4.67 13.37 9.04
C PRO A 327 3.66 12.54 8.26
N PHE A 328 4.10 11.56 7.50
CA PHE A 328 3.25 10.67 6.73
C PHE A 328 3.40 9.22 7.17
N ASP A 329 2.30 8.61 7.58
CA ASP A 329 2.21 7.20 7.97
C ASP A 329 0.89 6.61 7.44
N MET A 330 0.99 5.76 6.42
CA MET A 330 -0.18 5.10 5.84
C MET A 330 -0.89 4.17 6.83
N THR A 331 -0.18 3.66 7.84
CA THR A 331 -0.77 2.74 8.83
C THR A 331 -1.79 3.41 9.73
N THR A 332 -1.72 4.71 9.91
CA THR A 332 -2.75 5.48 10.63
C THR A 332 -4.10 5.33 9.94
N TYR A 333 -4.14 5.57 8.62
CA TYR A 333 -5.35 5.39 7.83
C TYR A 333 -5.83 3.92 7.80
N ILE A 334 -4.90 2.97 7.63
CA ILE A 334 -5.24 1.53 7.64
C ILE A 334 -5.86 1.14 8.99
N SER A 335 -5.26 1.58 10.10
CA SER A 335 -5.74 1.29 11.46
C SER A 335 -7.14 1.85 11.68
N GLU A 336 -7.38 3.11 11.34
CA GLU A 336 -8.70 3.74 11.45
C GLU A 336 -9.75 3.05 10.58
N SER A 337 -9.41 2.73 9.34
CA SER A 337 -10.31 2.02 8.44
C SER A 337 -10.69 0.64 8.98
N ILE A 338 -9.73 -0.10 9.52
CA ILE A 338 -9.96 -1.41 10.14
C ILE A 338 -10.80 -1.26 11.42
N HIS A 339 -10.52 -0.26 12.24
CA HIS A 339 -11.29 0.01 13.46
C HIS A 339 -12.76 0.31 13.14
N GLU A 340 -13.03 1.15 12.15
CA GLU A 340 -14.40 1.47 11.73
C GLU A 340 -15.13 0.25 11.16
N VAL A 341 -14.43 -0.64 10.44
CA VAL A 341 -15.03 -1.90 9.97
C VAL A 341 -15.32 -2.85 11.14
N TYR A 342 -14.42 -2.98 12.12
CA TYR A 342 -14.70 -3.78 13.32
C TYR A 342 -15.89 -3.25 14.09
N LYS A 343 -16.02 -1.95 14.25
CA LYS A 343 -17.17 -1.30 14.86
C LYS A 343 -18.45 -1.60 14.09
N THR A 344 -18.43 -1.43 12.77
CA THR A 344 -19.56 -1.75 11.88
C THR A 344 -19.96 -3.22 11.95
N LEU A 345 -18.98 -4.13 11.98
CA LEU A 345 -19.20 -5.58 12.13
C LEU A 345 -19.87 -5.91 13.47
N PHE A 346 -19.44 -5.26 14.55
CA PHE A 346 -20.03 -5.44 15.86
C PHE A 346 -21.46 -4.85 15.94
N GLU A 347 -21.68 -3.66 15.38
CA GLU A 347 -23.00 -3.03 15.28
C GLU A 347 -23.96 -3.89 14.43
N ALA A 348 -23.50 -4.40 13.29
CA ALA A 348 -24.28 -5.30 12.44
C ALA A 348 -24.66 -6.59 13.21
N LEU A 349 -23.73 -7.18 13.95
CA LEU A 349 -24.00 -8.36 14.75
C LEU A 349 -25.05 -8.10 15.84
N ILE A 350 -24.93 -6.98 16.55
CA ILE A 350 -25.92 -6.58 17.57
C ILE A 350 -27.30 -6.38 16.92
N LEU A 351 -27.36 -5.69 15.79
CA LEU A 351 -28.61 -5.41 15.08
C LEU A 351 -29.26 -6.71 14.61
N VAL A 352 -28.47 -7.63 14.05
CA VAL A 352 -28.95 -8.96 13.64
C VAL A 352 -29.49 -9.74 14.84
N ILE A 353 -28.77 -9.77 15.96
CA ILE A 353 -29.22 -10.43 17.20
C ILE A 353 -30.55 -9.83 17.66
N ALA A 354 -30.67 -8.51 17.66
CA ALA A 354 -31.90 -7.82 18.07
C ALA A 354 -33.09 -8.19 17.17
N VAL A 355 -32.89 -8.18 15.84
CA VAL A 355 -33.92 -8.56 14.87
C VAL A 355 -34.34 -10.02 15.03
N VAL A 356 -33.35 -10.94 15.15
CA VAL A 356 -33.61 -12.37 15.37
C VAL A 356 -34.37 -12.60 16.69
N PHE A 357 -33.96 -11.93 17.77
CA PHE A 357 -34.66 -12.02 19.05
C PHE A 357 -36.10 -11.49 18.98
N LEU A 358 -36.32 -10.39 18.28
CA LEU A 358 -37.67 -9.85 18.08
C LEU A 358 -38.55 -10.78 17.22
N SER A 359 -37.96 -11.45 16.24
CA SER A 359 -38.65 -12.39 15.35
C SER A 359 -39.02 -13.69 16.08
N LEU A 360 -38.03 -14.35 16.72
CA LEU A 360 -38.21 -15.65 17.40
C LEU A 360 -38.85 -15.52 18.77
N GLN A 361 -38.73 -14.37 19.45
CA GLN A 361 -39.26 -14.11 20.81
C GLN A 361 -38.84 -15.14 21.85
N ASN A 362 -37.74 -15.85 21.58
CA ASN A 362 -37.22 -16.93 22.42
C ASN A 362 -35.71 -16.81 22.53
N TRP A 363 -35.18 -16.44 23.70
CA TRP A 363 -33.76 -16.24 23.88
C TRP A 363 -32.92 -17.50 23.60
N ARG A 364 -33.48 -18.71 23.85
CA ARG A 364 -32.78 -19.97 23.57
C ARG A 364 -32.65 -20.24 22.10
N ALA A 365 -33.69 -19.93 21.31
CA ALA A 365 -33.66 -19.99 19.87
C ALA A 365 -32.68 -19.00 19.28
N THR A 366 -32.59 -17.78 19.86
CA THR A 366 -31.68 -16.72 19.42
C THR A 366 -30.20 -17.05 19.65
N VAL A 367 -29.87 -17.81 20.72
CA VAL A 367 -28.47 -18.21 20.98
C VAL A 367 -27.89 -19.08 19.84
N ILE A 368 -28.71 -19.82 19.11
CA ILE A 368 -28.26 -20.72 18.06
C ILE A 368 -27.61 -19.97 16.89
N PRO A 369 -28.30 -19.01 16.23
CA PRO A 369 -27.64 -18.15 15.22
C PRO A 369 -26.50 -17.31 15.78
N LEU A 370 -26.62 -16.86 17.06
CA LEU A 370 -25.58 -16.08 17.72
C LEU A 370 -24.24 -16.84 17.83
N VAL A 371 -24.27 -18.16 17.99
CA VAL A 371 -23.07 -19.00 18.02
C VAL A 371 -22.63 -19.38 16.61
N ALA A 372 -23.57 -19.65 15.70
CA ALA A 372 -23.28 -20.12 14.35
C ALA A 372 -22.55 -19.07 13.49
N VAL A 373 -22.96 -17.78 13.60
CA VAL A 373 -22.37 -16.70 12.79
C VAL A 373 -20.90 -16.47 13.09
N PRO A 374 -20.45 -16.27 14.35
CA PRO A 374 -19.04 -16.10 14.64
C PRO A 374 -18.17 -17.29 14.19
N ILE A 375 -18.65 -18.52 14.30
CA ILE A 375 -17.91 -19.70 13.87
C ILE A 375 -17.65 -19.65 12.37
N SER A 376 -18.65 -19.30 11.57
CA SER A 376 -18.52 -19.19 10.12
C SER A 376 -17.60 -18.05 9.70
N LEU A 377 -17.73 -16.88 10.33
CA LEU A 377 -16.90 -15.71 10.04
C LEU A 377 -15.44 -15.93 10.44
N ILE A 378 -15.19 -16.44 11.66
CA ILE A 378 -13.84 -16.74 12.13
C ILE A 378 -13.20 -17.80 11.24
N GLY A 379 -13.94 -18.86 10.91
CA GLY A 379 -13.44 -19.91 10.00
C GLY A 379 -13.01 -19.41 8.64
N THR A 380 -13.62 -18.32 8.16
CA THR A 380 -13.28 -17.72 6.86
C THR A 380 -11.84 -17.21 6.81
N PHE A 381 -11.29 -16.69 7.92
CA PHE A 381 -9.89 -16.24 7.98
C PHE A 381 -8.90 -17.39 7.71
N GLY A 382 -9.21 -18.62 8.16
CA GLY A 382 -8.36 -19.76 7.87
C GLY A 382 -8.27 -20.09 6.37
N PHE A 383 -9.38 -19.98 5.64
CA PHE A 383 -9.38 -20.15 4.19
C PHE A 383 -8.73 -18.97 3.47
N MET A 384 -8.91 -17.74 3.96
CA MET A 384 -8.21 -16.58 3.41
C MET A 384 -6.69 -16.78 3.46
N LEU A 385 -6.17 -17.32 4.57
CA LEU A 385 -4.74 -17.65 4.69
C LEU A 385 -4.30 -18.72 3.67
N ILE A 386 -5.09 -19.79 3.50
CA ILE A 386 -4.79 -20.87 2.53
C ILE A 386 -4.76 -20.33 1.09
N PHE A 387 -5.62 -19.37 0.76
CA PHE A 387 -5.66 -18.76 -0.57
C PHE A 387 -4.64 -17.63 -0.77
N GLY A 388 -3.82 -17.30 0.25
CA GLY A 388 -2.83 -16.24 0.20
C GLY A 388 -3.46 -14.84 0.10
N PHE A 389 -4.61 -14.64 0.74
CA PHE A 389 -5.29 -13.35 0.80
C PHE A 389 -4.77 -12.50 1.95
N SER A 390 -5.04 -11.20 1.91
CA SER A 390 -4.77 -10.26 2.99
C SER A 390 -6.06 -9.84 3.71
N LEU A 391 -5.91 -9.41 4.96
CA LEU A 391 -6.95 -8.71 5.67
C LEU A 391 -6.94 -7.25 5.18
N ASN A 392 -7.94 -6.86 4.40
CA ASN A 392 -8.03 -5.54 3.79
C ASN A 392 -9.48 -5.04 3.79
N ILE A 393 -9.68 -3.78 3.42
CA ILE A 393 -11.02 -3.14 3.43
C ILE A 393 -12.04 -3.98 2.64
N LEU A 394 -11.67 -4.54 1.49
CA LEU A 394 -12.60 -5.31 0.66
C LEU A 394 -12.96 -6.67 1.27
N THR A 395 -11.99 -7.38 1.84
CA THR A 395 -12.26 -8.65 2.52
C THR A 395 -13.12 -8.45 3.77
N LEU A 396 -12.85 -7.38 4.52
CA LEU A 396 -13.66 -7.01 5.68
C LEU A 396 -15.08 -6.59 5.28
N LEU A 397 -15.24 -5.80 4.21
CA LEU A 397 -16.56 -5.46 3.65
C LEU A 397 -17.31 -6.71 3.20
N GLY A 398 -16.61 -7.67 2.59
CA GLY A 398 -17.15 -8.99 2.24
C GLY A 398 -17.66 -9.74 3.47
N LEU A 399 -16.95 -9.70 4.59
CA LEU A 399 -17.37 -10.30 5.86
C LEU A 399 -18.61 -9.61 6.44
N VAL A 400 -18.65 -8.26 6.42
CA VAL A 400 -19.83 -7.51 6.88
C VAL A 400 -21.08 -7.89 6.07
N LEU A 401 -20.94 -7.96 4.73
CA LEU A 401 -22.03 -8.41 3.87
C LEU A 401 -22.42 -9.87 4.14
N ALA A 402 -21.43 -10.73 4.37
CA ALA A 402 -21.67 -12.13 4.67
C ALA A 402 -22.46 -12.35 5.97
N ILE A 403 -22.38 -11.46 6.97
CA ILE A 403 -23.17 -11.59 8.23
C ILE A 403 -24.65 -11.74 7.92
N GLY A 404 -25.20 -10.87 7.07
CA GLY A 404 -26.62 -10.92 6.72
C GLY A 404 -27.04 -12.20 6.01
N ILE A 405 -26.14 -12.76 5.19
CA ILE A 405 -26.39 -13.99 4.42
C ILE A 405 -26.23 -15.25 5.32
N VAL A 406 -25.16 -15.25 6.12
CA VAL A 406 -24.78 -16.38 6.97
C VAL A 406 -25.80 -16.63 8.09
N VAL A 407 -26.40 -15.56 8.63
CA VAL A 407 -27.38 -15.71 9.71
C VAL A 407 -28.66 -16.40 9.25
N ASP A 408 -29.03 -16.24 7.98
CA ASP A 408 -30.28 -16.74 7.41
C ASP A 408 -30.35 -18.28 7.48
N ASP A 409 -29.28 -18.98 7.12
CA ASP A 409 -29.22 -20.45 7.20
C ASP A 409 -29.57 -20.99 8.59
N ALA A 410 -29.04 -20.37 9.65
CA ALA A 410 -29.28 -20.79 11.02
C ALA A 410 -30.71 -20.41 11.48
N ILE A 411 -31.23 -19.27 11.03
CA ILE A 411 -32.61 -18.84 11.35
C ILE A 411 -33.63 -19.80 10.76
N VAL A 412 -33.48 -20.15 9.48
CA VAL A 412 -34.41 -21.06 8.80
C VAL A 412 -34.48 -22.43 9.50
N VAL A 413 -33.34 -22.96 9.99
CA VAL A 413 -33.32 -24.19 10.78
C VAL A 413 -34.11 -24.02 12.07
N VAL A 414 -33.83 -22.98 12.85
CA VAL A 414 -34.45 -22.73 14.14
C VAL A 414 -35.95 -22.52 14.01
N GLU A 415 -36.37 -21.67 13.05
CA GLU A 415 -37.78 -21.36 12.81
C GLU A 415 -38.59 -22.60 12.42
N ASN A 416 -38.04 -23.44 11.53
CA ASN A 416 -38.73 -24.64 11.09
C ASN A 416 -38.82 -25.70 12.20
N VAL A 417 -37.77 -25.83 13.02
CA VAL A 417 -37.82 -26.69 14.21
C VAL A 417 -38.88 -26.19 15.20
N GLU A 418 -38.93 -24.88 15.49
CA GLU A 418 -39.92 -24.28 16.38
C GLU A 418 -41.33 -24.48 15.84
N ARG A 419 -41.56 -24.28 14.55
CA ARG A 419 -42.86 -24.50 13.88
C ARG A 419 -43.33 -25.95 14.03
N ILE A 420 -42.47 -26.95 13.77
CA ILE A 420 -42.82 -28.36 13.88
C ILE A 420 -43.10 -28.75 15.35
N MET A 421 -42.32 -28.20 16.29
CA MET A 421 -42.58 -28.41 17.74
C MET A 421 -43.96 -27.88 18.14
N GLU A 422 -44.39 -26.74 17.61
CA GLU A 422 -45.69 -26.13 17.94
C GLU A 422 -46.86 -26.83 17.23
N GLU A 423 -46.74 -27.15 15.93
CA GLU A 423 -47.81 -27.74 15.12
C GLU A 423 -48.07 -29.21 15.44
N GLU A 424 -46.97 -29.97 15.69
CA GLU A 424 -47.06 -31.42 15.87
C GLU A 424 -46.83 -31.89 17.32
N HIS A 425 -46.56 -30.96 18.24
CA HIS A 425 -46.28 -31.24 19.65
C HIS A 425 -45.17 -32.26 19.90
N LEU A 426 -44.15 -32.28 19.01
CA LEU A 426 -43.01 -33.19 19.08
C LEU A 426 -41.93 -32.70 20.07
N SER A 427 -41.13 -33.63 20.57
CA SER A 427 -39.94 -33.29 21.35
C SER A 427 -38.94 -32.49 20.52
N PRO A 428 -38.08 -31.63 21.10
CA PRO A 428 -37.04 -30.89 20.34
C PRO A 428 -36.19 -31.77 19.47
N TYR A 429 -35.83 -32.94 19.92
CA TYR A 429 -35.05 -33.93 19.18
C TYR A 429 -35.78 -34.44 17.91
N GLU A 430 -37.05 -34.89 18.10
CA GLU A 430 -37.85 -35.44 16.98
C GLU A 430 -38.21 -34.33 15.98
N ALA A 431 -38.58 -33.15 16.46
CA ALA A 431 -38.89 -32.00 15.64
C ALA A 431 -37.68 -31.59 14.80
N THR A 432 -36.49 -31.56 15.40
CA THR A 432 -35.24 -31.23 14.66
C THR A 432 -34.96 -32.27 13.57
N LYS A 433 -35.11 -33.56 13.86
CA LYS A 433 -34.86 -34.62 12.89
C LYS A 433 -35.81 -34.50 11.70
N LYS A 434 -37.07 -34.25 11.96
CA LYS A 434 -38.10 -34.06 10.93
C LYS A 434 -37.90 -32.76 10.14
N ALA A 435 -37.56 -31.66 10.78
CA ALA A 435 -37.24 -30.40 10.13
C ALA A 435 -36.07 -30.55 9.14
N MET A 436 -35.03 -31.22 9.54
CA MET A 436 -33.82 -31.38 8.71
C MET A 436 -34.00 -32.29 7.52
N GLU A 437 -34.95 -33.24 7.56
CA GLU A 437 -35.31 -34.06 6.37
C GLU A 437 -35.85 -33.20 5.23
N GLY A 438 -36.63 -32.16 5.53
CA GLY A 438 -37.15 -31.24 4.53
C GLY A 438 -36.20 -30.10 4.14
N LEU A 439 -35.39 -29.59 5.08
CA LEU A 439 -34.58 -28.39 4.90
C LEU A 439 -33.20 -28.63 4.30
N THR A 440 -32.61 -29.80 4.51
CA THR A 440 -31.22 -30.07 4.07
C THR A 440 -30.98 -29.74 2.60
N GLY A 441 -31.91 -30.18 1.74
CA GLY A 441 -31.81 -29.91 0.29
C GLY A 441 -31.95 -28.43 -0.05
N ALA A 442 -32.82 -27.72 0.65
CA ALA A 442 -33.05 -26.28 0.43
C ALA A 442 -31.81 -25.45 0.85
N ILE A 443 -31.25 -25.71 2.02
CA ILE A 443 -30.04 -25.00 2.52
C ILE A 443 -28.85 -25.21 1.58
N ILE A 444 -28.61 -26.45 1.14
CA ILE A 444 -27.55 -26.73 0.17
C ILE A 444 -27.80 -26.01 -1.16
N ALA A 445 -29.05 -26.04 -1.64
CA ALA A 445 -29.39 -25.39 -2.90
C ALA A 445 -29.21 -23.87 -2.85
N THR A 446 -29.64 -23.20 -1.76
CA THR A 446 -29.46 -21.74 -1.60
C THR A 446 -27.99 -21.36 -1.58
N SER A 447 -27.16 -22.09 -0.85
CA SER A 447 -25.72 -21.84 -0.77
C SER A 447 -25.00 -22.09 -2.11
N LEU A 448 -25.40 -23.14 -2.84
CA LEU A 448 -24.86 -23.40 -4.18
C LEU A 448 -25.28 -22.33 -5.20
N VAL A 449 -26.51 -21.82 -5.11
CA VAL A 449 -26.98 -20.71 -5.97
C VAL A 449 -26.17 -19.44 -5.66
N LEU A 450 -25.96 -19.12 -4.40
CA LEU A 450 -25.12 -17.98 -4.01
C LEU A 450 -23.68 -18.13 -4.51
N ALA A 451 -23.09 -19.31 -4.32
CA ALA A 451 -21.77 -19.61 -4.86
C ALA A 451 -21.73 -19.48 -6.39
N ALA A 452 -22.75 -19.97 -7.10
CA ALA A 452 -22.84 -19.88 -8.55
C ALA A 452 -22.95 -18.42 -9.06
N VAL A 453 -23.47 -17.50 -8.26
CA VAL A 453 -23.51 -16.07 -8.59
C VAL A 453 -22.15 -15.40 -8.35
N PHE A 454 -21.49 -15.69 -7.24
CA PHE A 454 -20.25 -15.00 -6.86
C PHE A 454 -19.00 -15.61 -7.49
N VAL A 455 -18.91 -16.93 -7.64
CA VAL A 455 -17.73 -17.62 -8.18
C VAL A 455 -17.30 -17.10 -9.57
N PRO A 456 -18.18 -16.86 -10.55
CA PRO A 456 -17.78 -16.33 -11.86
C PRO A 456 -17.06 -14.98 -11.78
N VAL A 457 -17.41 -14.13 -10.81
CA VAL A 457 -16.77 -12.82 -10.59
C VAL A 457 -15.30 -12.97 -10.18
N SER A 458 -14.94 -14.06 -9.51
CA SER A 458 -13.55 -14.33 -9.11
C SER A 458 -12.62 -14.70 -10.28
N PHE A 459 -13.17 -14.97 -11.46
CA PHE A 459 -12.43 -15.27 -12.69
C PHE A 459 -12.30 -14.05 -13.63
N LEU A 460 -12.76 -12.88 -13.23
CA LEU A 460 -12.49 -11.67 -13.98
C LEU A 460 -10.98 -11.40 -14.05
N GLY A 461 -10.52 -10.97 -15.22
CA GLY A 461 -9.10 -10.62 -15.43
C GLY A 461 -8.77 -9.18 -15.02
N GLY A 462 -7.47 -8.89 -14.98
CA GLY A 462 -6.96 -7.55 -14.71
C GLY A 462 -7.09 -7.09 -13.26
N ILE A 463 -6.86 -5.80 -13.03
CA ILE A 463 -6.89 -5.17 -11.70
C ILE A 463 -8.26 -5.34 -11.03
N THR A 464 -9.34 -5.10 -11.80
CA THR A 464 -10.72 -5.26 -11.32
C THR A 464 -10.99 -6.69 -10.84
N GLY A 465 -10.49 -7.68 -11.56
CA GLY A 465 -10.62 -9.08 -11.18
C GLY A 465 -9.90 -9.41 -9.87
N GLN A 466 -8.71 -8.90 -9.67
CA GLN A 466 -7.96 -9.10 -8.41
C GLN A 466 -8.67 -8.49 -7.19
N LEU A 467 -9.23 -7.29 -7.33
CA LEU A 467 -10.04 -6.65 -6.28
C LEU A 467 -11.25 -7.49 -5.91
N TYR A 468 -12.06 -7.86 -6.90
CA TYR A 468 -13.29 -8.59 -6.65
C TYR A 468 -13.05 -10.04 -6.25
N ARG A 469 -11.93 -10.65 -6.63
CA ARG A 469 -11.61 -12.04 -6.29
C ARG A 469 -11.56 -12.25 -4.78
N GLN A 470 -10.82 -11.41 -4.05
CA GLN A 470 -10.72 -11.55 -2.59
C GLN A 470 -12.08 -11.30 -1.92
N PHE A 471 -12.80 -10.26 -2.34
CA PHE A 471 -14.14 -9.95 -1.85
C PHE A 471 -15.12 -11.10 -2.06
N THR A 472 -15.25 -11.60 -3.29
CA THR A 472 -16.22 -12.63 -3.64
C THR A 472 -15.90 -14.00 -3.05
N VAL A 473 -14.63 -14.39 -3.05
CA VAL A 473 -14.21 -15.66 -2.44
C VAL A 473 -14.43 -15.63 -0.93
N THR A 474 -14.18 -14.50 -0.26
CA THR A 474 -14.48 -14.34 1.17
C THR A 474 -15.96 -14.58 1.47
N ILE A 475 -16.87 -14.01 0.66
CA ILE A 475 -18.32 -14.24 0.80
C ILE A 475 -18.67 -15.71 0.56
N VAL A 476 -18.18 -16.30 -0.53
CA VAL A 476 -18.48 -17.71 -0.87
C VAL A 476 -18.02 -18.65 0.23
N VAL A 477 -16.80 -18.48 0.74
CA VAL A 477 -16.27 -19.30 1.84
C VAL A 477 -17.11 -19.12 3.11
N SER A 478 -17.47 -17.89 3.47
CA SER A 478 -18.32 -17.60 4.63
C SER A 478 -19.67 -18.33 4.53
N VAL A 479 -20.32 -18.27 3.34
CA VAL A 479 -21.60 -18.95 3.08
C VAL A 479 -21.46 -20.46 3.13
N LEU A 480 -20.41 -21.04 2.53
CA LEU A 480 -20.17 -22.48 2.59
C LEU A 480 -19.92 -22.98 4.02
N LEU A 481 -19.16 -22.22 4.81
CA LEU A 481 -18.97 -22.51 6.24
C LEU A 481 -20.26 -22.39 7.02
N SER A 482 -21.09 -21.37 6.73
CA SER A 482 -22.45 -21.23 7.28
C SER A 482 -23.28 -22.47 7.03
N THR A 483 -23.29 -22.95 5.80
CA THR A 483 -24.00 -24.16 5.43
C THR A 483 -23.54 -25.37 6.24
N VAL A 484 -22.21 -25.53 6.40
CA VAL A 484 -21.65 -26.62 7.23
C VAL A 484 -22.12 -26.49 8.66
N VAL A 485 -22.08 -25.29 9.26
CA VAL A 485 -22.53 -25.03 10.64
C VAL A 485 -24.04 -25.21 10.77
N ALA A 486 -24.83 -24.75 9.80
CA ALA A 486 -26.30 -24.91 9.78
C ALA A 486 -26.75 -26.37 9.64
N LEU A 487 -25.96 -27.22 8.99
CA LEU A 487 -26.24 -28.64 8.82
C LEU A 487 -25.67 -29.53 9.93
N THR A 488 -24.73 -29.01 10.72
CA THR A 488 -24.05 -29.78 11.78
C THR A 488 -24.39 -29.26 13.17
N LEU A 489 -23.95 -28.05 13.53
CA LEU A 489 -24.05 -27.49 14.88
C LEU A 489 -25.47 -26.98 15.18
N SER A 490 -26.10 -26.22 14.27
CA SER A 490 -27.39 -25.60 14.51
C SER A 490 -28.49 -26.62 14.86
N PRO A 491 -28.64 -27.77 14.14
CA PRO A 491 -29.61 -28.80 14.51
C PRO A 491 -29.31 -29.43 15.87
N VAL A 492 -28.03 -29.64 16.18
CA VAL A 492 -27.63 -30.19 17.50
C VAL A 492 -28.02 -29.23 18.62
N MET A 493 -27.75 -27.94 18.45
CA MET A 493 -28.15 -26.92 19.43
C MET A 493 -29.68 -26.83 19.57
N CYS A 494 -30.44 -26.91 18.45
CA CYS A 494 -31.89 -26.99 18.49
C CYS A 494 -32.36 -28.16 19.35
N SER A 495 -31.84 -29.36 19.15
CA SER A 495 -32.23 -30.56 19.87
C SER A 495 -31.90 -30.50 21.38
N LEU A 496 -30.84 -29.78 21.78
CA LEU A 496 -30.37 -29.71 23.18
C LEU A 496 -30.89 -28.51 23.96
N ILE A 497 -31.04 -27.35 23.32
CA ILE A 497 -31.29 -26.06 23.99
C ILE A 497 -32.76 -25.66 23.94
N MET A 498 -33.47 -25.98 22.84
CA MET A 498 -34.87 -25.59 22.68
C MET A 498 -35.77 -26.32 23.65
N LYS A 499 -36.85 -25.65 24.05
CA LYS A 499 -37.90 -26.23 24.88
C LYS A 499 -39.26 -25.92 24.30
N PRO A 500 -40.24 -26.82 24.43
CA PRO A 500 -41.61 -26.54 24.00
C PRO A 500 -42.14 -25.27 24.69
N LYS A 501 -42.89 -24.47 23.97
CA LYS A 501 -43.56 -23.30 24.53
C LYS A 501 -44.67 -23.78 25.53
N ASP A 502 -44.70 -23.15 26.69
CA ASP A 502 -45.77 -23.37 27.66
C ASP A 502 -47.07 -22.69 27.15
N PRO A 503 -48.14 -23.45 26.84
CA PRO A 503 -49.39 -22.91 26.32
C PRO A 503 -50.03 -21.88 27.25
N ASN A 504 -49.71 -21.94 28.56
CA ASN A 504 -50.32 -21.06 29.57
C ASN A 504 -49.56 -19.75 29.78
N LYS A 505 -48.36 -19.58 29.19
CA LYS A 505 -47.54 -18.40 29.36
C LYS A 505 -47.96 -17.30 28.38
N LYS A 506 -48.67 -16.28 28.85
CA LYS A 506 -49.02 -15.11 28.01
C LYS A 506 -47.76 -14.34 27.60
N PRO A 507 -47.65 -13.93 26.33
CA PRO A 507 -46.54 -13.11 25.87
C PRO A 507 -46.51 -11.76 26.59
N ASN A 508 -45.29 -11.24 26.81
CA ASN A 508 -45.08 -9.92 27.41
C ASN A 508 -45.83 -8.83 26.61
N VAL A 509 -46.20 -7.72 27.26
CA VAL A 509 -46.94 -6.61 26.65
C VAL A 509 -46.25 -6.10 25.36
N VAL A 510 -44.93 -6.03 25.32
CA VAL A 510 -44.15 -5.62 24.17
C VAL A 510 -44.32 -6.61 22.99
N PHE A 511 -44.15 -7.89 23.23
CA PHE A 511 -44.31 -8.93 22.20
C PHE A 511 -45.75 -9.05 21.71
N ARG A 512 -46.74 -8.83 22.59
CA ARG A 512 -48.15 -8.78 22.18
C ARG A 512 -48.41 -7.64 21.20
N ARG A 513 -47.79 -6.46 21.43
CA ARG A 513 -47.92 -5.31 20.51
C ARG A 513 -47.23 -5.56 19.17
N ILE A 514 -46.04 -6.17 19.19
CA ILE A 514 -45.30 -6.55 17.97
C ILE A 514 -46.09 -7.59 17.18
N ASN A 515 -46.63 -8.65 17.83
CA ASN A 515 -47.42 -9.67 17.16
C ASN A 515 -48.72 -9.11 16.56
N HIS A 516 -49.37 -8.15 17.23
CA HIS A 516 -50.52 -7.45 16.69
C HIS A 516 -50.13 -6.67 15.41
N TRP A 517 -49.02 -5.94 15.42
CA TRP A 517 -48.52 -5.21 14.27
C TRP A 517 -48.17 -6.15 13.09
N LEU A 518 -47.53 -7.27 13.38
CA LEU A 518 -47.19 -8.31 12.38
C LEU A 518 -48.49 -8.92 11.78
N ALA A 519 -49.50 -9.22 12.61
CA ALA A 519 -50.77 -9.75 12.15
C ALA A 519 -51.51 -8.76 11.25
N VAL A 520 -51.56 -7.47 11.62
CA VAL A 520 -52.15 -6.42 10.78
C VAL A 520 -51.36 -6.26 9.47
N GLY A 521 -50.03 -6.30 9.55
CA GLY A 521 -49.16 -6.27 8.36
C GLY A 521 -49.43 -7.43 7.41
N ASN A 522 -49.46 -8.65 7.96
CA ASN A 522 -49.75 -9.87 7.17
C ASN A 522 -51.13 -9.80 6.50
N HIS A 523 -52.15 -9.33 7.20
CA HIS A 523 -53.50 -9.17 6.62
C HIS A 523 -53.50 -8.17 5.46
N LYS A 524 -52.81 -7.04 5.59
CA LYS A 524 -52.66 -6.06 4.52
C LYS A 524 -51.87 -6.63 3.34
N TYR A 525 -50.76 -7.36 3.61
CA TYR A 525 -49.94 -8.00 2.59
C TYR A 525 -50.76 -9.01 1.76
N VAL A 526 -51.45 -9.95 2.43
CA VAL A 526 -52.28 -10.93 1.74
C VAL A 526 -53.35 -10.25 0.89
N LYS A 527 -53.96 -9.15 1.38
CA LYS A 527 -54.95 -8.38 0.63
C LYS A 527 -54.35 -7.69 -0.62
N ILE A 528 -53.14 -7.17 -0.51
CA ILE A 528 -52.40 -6.56 -1.65
C ILE A 528 -52.04 -7.65 -2.66
N ILE A 529 -51.41 -8.75 -2.24
CA ILE A 529 -51.03 -9.83 -3.13
C ILE A 529 -52.23 -10.43 -3.86
N SER A 530 -53.32 -10.71 -3.15
CA SER A 530 -54.53 -11.25 -3.76
C SER A 530 -55.15 -10.31 -4.81
N ARG A 531 -54.94 -8.98 -4.68
CA ARG A 531 -55.34 -7.99 -5.67
C ARG A 531 -54.36 -7.95 -6.87
N LEU A 532 -53.07 -8.02 -6.60
CA LEU A 532 -52.03 -8.01 -7.64
C LEU A 532 -52.12 -9.26 -8.55
N VAL A 533 -52.31 -10.45 -7.95
CA VAL A 533 -52.48 -11.70 -8.70
C VAL A 533 -53.68 -11.67 -9.65
N LYS A 534 -54.74 -10.92 -9.29
CA LYS A 534 -55.92 -10.74 -10.17
C LYS A 534 -55.65 -9.83 -11.38
N HIS A 535 -54.55 -9.07 -11.37
CA HIS A 535 -54.23 -8.10 -12.42
C HIS A 535 -52.79 -8.27 -12.96
N PRO A 536 -52.40 -9.43 -13.49
CA PRO A 536 -51.05 -9.75 -13.88
C PRO A 536 -50.46 -8.80 -14.93
N ARG A 537 -51.28 -8.31 -15.87
CA ARG A 537 -50.84 -7.36 -16.91
C ARG A 537 -50.38 -6.02 -16.31
N ARG A 538 -51.08 -5.49 -15.28
CA ARG A 538 -50.71 -4.23 -14.61
C ARG A 538 -49.40 -4.41 -13.80
N VAL A 539 -49.23 -5.55 -13.15
CA VAL A 539 -48.02 -5.89 -12.41
C VAL A 539 -46.82 -5.98 -13.37
N LEU A 540 -47.00 -6.66 -14.50
CA LEU A 540 -45.96 -6.81 -15.51
C LEU A 540 -45.58 -5.45 -16.15
N SER A 541 -46.56 -4.58 -16.42
CA SER A 541 -46.28 -3.25 -16.95
C SER A 541 -45.57 -2.34 -15.92
N SER A 542 -45.96 -2.39 -14.63
CA SER A 542 -45.26 -1.65 -13.58
C SER A 542 -43.84 -2.15 -13.39
N PHE A 543 -43.61 -3.46 -13.47
CA PHE A 543 -42.27 -4.04 -13.45
C PHE A 543 -41.42 -3.56 -14.65
N GLY A 544 -42.00 -3.51 -15.85
CA GLY A 544 -41.35 -2.95 -17.03
C GLY A 544 -40.93 -1.48 -16.86
N VAL A 545 -41.82 -0.66 -16.25
CA VAL A 545 -41.50 0.74 -15.93
C VAL A 545 -40.34 0.84 -14.94
N VAL A 546 -40.31 0.01 -13.90
CA VAL A 546 -39.22 -0.02 -12.94
C VAL A 546 -37.89 -0.42 -13.61
N LEU A 547 -37.91 -1.42 -14.50
CA LEU A 547 -36.71 -1.80 -15.26
C LEU A 547 -36.20 -0.66 -16.16
N ILE A 548 -37.08 0.04 -16.84
CA ILE A 548 -36.70 1.21 -17.66
C ILE A 548 -36.13 2.31 -16.78
N ALA A 549 -36.74 2.58 -15.62
CA ALA A 549 -36.22 3.56 -14.67
C ALA A 549 -34.82 3.19 -14.16
N ILE A 550 -34.56 1.92 -13.83
CA ILE A 550 -33.23 1.43 -13.43
C ILE A 550 -32.21 1.65 -14.55
N LEU A 551 -32.56 1.31 -15.80
CA LEU A 551 -31.68 1.51 -16.95
C LEU A 551 -31.37 3.01 -17.21
N LEU A 552 -32.34 3.89 -17.01
CA LEU A 552 -32.14 5.34 -17.13
C LEU A 552 -31.26 5.89 -16.02
N ILE A 553 -31.49 5.48 -14.77
CA ILE A 553 -30.73 5.88 -13.61
C ILE A 553 -29.25 5.39 -13.76
N HIS A 554 -29.06 4.16 -14.23
CA HIS A 554 -27.71 3.61 -14.47
C HIS A 554 -26.89 4.45 -15.46
N ARG A 555 -27.54 5.10 -16.45
CA ARG A 555 -26.85 5.99 -17.40
C ARG A 555 -26.47 7.36 -16.81
N ILE A 556 -27.12 7.77 -15.72
CA ILE A 556 -26.92 9.10 -15.11
C ILE A 556 -25.89 9.02 -13.97
N ILE A 557 -25.78 7.88 -13.31
CA ILE A 557 -24.85 7.68 -12.19
C ILE A 557 -23.42 7.67 -12.72
N PRO A 558 -22.54 8.55 -12.21
CA PRO A 558 -21.13 8.51 -12.56
C PRO A 558 -20.52 7.19 -12.08
N THR A 559 -19.69 6.60 -12.94
CA THR A 559 -18.95 5.37 -12.61
C THR A 559 -17.56 5.71 -12.11
N SER A 560 -17.17 5.13 -10.99
CA SER A 560 -15.80 5.19 -10.46
C SER A 560 -15.30 3.77 -10.20
N PHE A 561 -13.98 3.60 -10.30
CA PHE A 561 -13.35 2.30 -10.01
C PHE A 561 -13.35 1.99 -8.51
N LEU A 562 -12.97 2.98 -7.70
CA LEU A 562 -13.06 2.96 -6.24
C LEU A 562 -13.69 4.27 -5.76
N PRO A 563 -14.42 4.28 -4.65
CA PRO A 563 -14.86 5.52 -4.02
C PRO A 563 -13.63 6.38 -3.66
N ILE A 564 -13.78 7.69 -3.75
CA ILE A 564 -12.77 8.61 -3.22
C ILE A 564 -12.92 8.58 -1.70
N GLU A 565 -11.83 8.21 -1.01
CA GLU A 565 -11.78 8.13 0.45
C GLU A 565 -10.87 9.22 1.00
N ASP A 566 -11.22 9.76 2.16
CA ASP A 566 -10.38 10.71 2.89
C ASP A 566 -9.23 9.97 3.58
N GLN A 567 -8.08 9.91 2.93
CA GLN A 567 -6.87 9.25 3.43
C GLN A 567 -6.03 10.14 4.36
N GLY A 568 -6.50 11.36 4.68
CA GLY A 568 -5.78 12.28 5.55
C GLY A 568 -4.64 13.03 4.87
N TYR A 569 -4.42 12.87 3.55
CA TYR A 569 -3.39 13.61 2.82
C TYR A 569 -3.77 13.82 1.36
N PHE A 570 -3.18 14.83 0.74
CA PHE A 570 -3.26 15.05 -0.70
C PHE A 570 -1.95 15.65 -1.23
N LYS A 571 -1.75 15.57 -2.54
CA LYS A 571 -0.56 16.08 -3.19
C LYS A 571 -0.90 17.25 -4.09
N ILE A 572 0.01 18.23 -4.10
CA ILE A 572 -0.03 19.40 -4.99
C ILE A 572 1.23 19.38 -5.82
N GLU A 573 1.11 19.49 -7.12
CA GLU A 573 2.23 19.72 -8.04
C GLU A 573 2.20 21.18 -8.49
N LEU A 574 3.29 21.89 -8.21
CA LEU A 574 3.52 23.25 -8.69
C LEU A 574 4.37 23.18 -9.94
N GLU A 575 3.89 23.79 -11.01
CA GLU A 575 4.59 23.88 -12.30
C GLU A 575 4.80 25.34 -12.68
N LEU A 576 6.05 25.71 -12.81
CA LEU A 576 6.48 27.02 -13.28
C LEU A 576 6.80 26.95 -14.78
N PRO A 577 6.85 28.08 -15.49
CA PRO A 577 7.27 28.12 -16.89
C PRO A 577 8.63 27.44 -17.08
N GLU A 578 8.79 26.75 -18.21
CA GLU A 578 10.06 26.10 -18.56
C GLU A 578 11.23 27.11 -18.52
N GLY A 579 12.36 26.68 -17.94
CA GLY A 579 13.51 27.53 -17.73
C GLY A 579 13.50 28.30 -16.41
N ALA A 580 12.48 28.11 -15.55
CA ALA A 580 12.54 28.63 -14.18
C ALA A 580 13.69 27.96 -13.40
N THR A 581 14.43 28.77 -12.65
CA THR A 581 15.50 28.28 -11.78
C THR A 581 14.90 27.63 -10.53
N LEU A 582 15.66 26.76 -9.89
CA LEU A 582 15.25 26.14 -8.62
C LEU A 582 14.95 27.19 -7.55
N GLU A 583 15.73 28.28 -7.48
CA GLU A 583 15.51 29.38 -6.55
C GLU A 583 14.12 30.03 -6.72
N ARG A 584 13.71 30.24 -7.97
CA ARG A 584 12.36 30.77 -8.26
C ARG A 584 11.28 29.78 -7.86
N THR A 585 11.49 28.51 -8.12
CA THR A 585 10.57 27.45 -7.72
C THR A 585 10.47 27.35 -6.20
N ARG A 586 11.61 27.44 -5.48
CA ARG A 586 11.68 27.43 -4.01
C ARG A 586 10.83 28.56 -3.42
N ILE A 587 11.00 29.80 -3.90
CA ILE A 587 10.22 30.96 -3.41
C ILE A 587 8.71 30.75 -3.58
N VAL A 588 8.27 30.17 -4.71
CA VAL A 588 6.85 29.86 -4.94
C VAL A 588 6.39 28.74 -4.02
N THR A 589 7.21 27.71 -3.84
CA THR A 589 6.94 26.58 -2.94
C THR A 589 6.79 27.04 -1.50
N GLU A 590 7.70 27.88 -0.99
CA GLU A 590 7.65 28.45 0.37
C GLU A 590 6.35 29.23 0.61
N ARG A 591 5.94 30.06 -0.35
CA ARG A 591 4.67 30.80 -0.25
C ARG A 591 3.46 29.87 -0.23
N ALA A 592 3.47 28.80 -1.01
CA ALA A 592 2.41 27.81 -1.02
C ALA A 592 2.37 27.07 0.33
N VAL A 593 3.50 26.69 0.89
CA VAL A 593 3.60 26.07 2.22
C VAL A 593 3.09 27.02 3.31
N ASP A 594 3.48 28.29 3.31
CA ASP A 594 3.01 29.28 4.27
C ASP A 594 1.48 29.45 4.22
N TYR A 595 0.90 29.45 3.02
CA TYR A 595 -0.55 29.49 2.85
C TYR A 595 -1.23 28.24 3.38
N LEU A 596 -0.68 27.05 3.07
CA LEU A 596 -1.23 25.76 3.50
C LEU A 596 -1.16 25.60 5.02
N MET A 597 -0.06 26.02 5.65
CA MET A 597 0.10 25.97 7.11
C MET A 597 -0.85 26.89 7.88
N GLN A 598 -1.45 27.88 7.21
CA GLN A 598 -2.50 28.71 7.81
C GLN A 598 -3.88 28.03 7.83
N GLN A 599 -4.04 26.93 7.10
CA GLN A 599 -5.31 26.17 7.08
C GLN A 599 -5.45 25.35 8.39
N PRO A 600 -6.58 25.45 9.10
CA PRO A 600 -6.76 24.78 10.41
C PRO A 600 -6.63 23.27 10.36
N ALA A 601 -7.00 22.67 9.22
CA ALA A 601 -6.99 21.22 9.01
C ALA A 601 -5.61 20.65 8.66
N VAL A 602 -4.62 21.51 8.30
CA VAL A 602 -3.28 21.06 7.90
C VAL A 602 -2.40 20.88 9.14
N GLU A 603 -1.67 19.79 9.19
CA GLU A 603 -0.71 19.47 10.24
C GLU A 603 0.73 19.64 9.74
N TYR A 604 1.05 18.99 8.60
CA TYR A 604 2.37 19.07 7.98
C TYR A 604 2.25 19.34 6.48
N VAL A 605 3.25 20.04 5.97
CA VAL A 605 3.46 20.19 4.53
C VAL A 605 4.90 19.80 4.22
N GLN A 606 5.08 18.66 3.58
CA GLN A 606 6.35 18.22 3.04
C GLN A 606 6.48 18.77 1.62
N SER A 607 7.58 19.42 1.30
CA SER A 607 7.87 19.92 -0.04
C SER A 607 9.16 19.34 -0.61
N VAL A 608 9.15 19.10 -1.92
CA VAL A 608 10.33 18.69 -2.69
C VAL A 608 10.39 19.55 -3.95
N ALA A 609 11.23 20.57 -3.92
CA ALA A 609 11.47 21.42 -5.08
C ALA A 609 12.51 20.78 -6.01
N GLY A 610 12.37 20.99 -7.31
CA GLY A 610 13.27 20.45 -8.34
C GLY A 610 12.96 19.01 -8.77
N SER A 611 11.86 18.43 -8.32
CA SER A 611 11.43 17.07 -8.66
C SER A 611 9.92 17.00 -8.83
N SER A 612 9.48 16.10 -9.70
CA SER A 612 8.08 15.75 -9.89
C SER A 612 7.96 14.23 -10.12
N PRO A 613 6.95 13.56 -9.57
CA PRO A 613 6.70 12.15 -9.83
C PRO A 613 6.44 11.85 -11.30
N ARG A 614 5.87 12.82 -12.04
CA ARG A 614 5.52 12.66 -13.46
C ARG A 614 6.69 12.81 -14.39
N VAL A 615 7.59 13.77 -14.13
CA VAL A 615 8.64 14.18 -15.07
C VAL A 615 10.03 13.84 -14.55
N GLY A 616 10.15 13.46 -13.29
CA GLY A 616 11.44 13.24 -12.64
C GLY A 616 12.08 14.57 -12.21
N SER A 617 13.42 14.71 -12.40
CA SER A 617 14.14 15.93 -12.00
C SER A 617 13.85 17.09 -12.97
N SER A 618 13.27 18.17 -12.46
CA SER A 618 13.00 19.41 -13.18
C SER A 618 13.02 20.61 -12.24
N GLN A 619 13.93 21.56 -12.45
CA GLN A 619 14.05 22.76 -11.61
C GLN A 619 12.79 23.64 -11.59
N ALA A 620 11.94 23.55 -12.61
CA ALA A 620 10.71 24.32 -12.74
C ALA A 620 9.50 23.70 -12.01
N ARG A 621 9.70 22.60 -11.29
CA ARG A 621 8.61 21.87 -10.64
C ARG A 621 8.87 21.64 -9.16
N SER A 622 7.78 21.55 -8.39
CA SER A 622 7.82 21.19 -6.97
C SER A 622 6.62 20.32 -6.64
N GLU A 623 6.83 19.31 -5.83
CA GLU A 623 5.77 18.48 -5.24
C GLU A 623 5.60 18.84 -3.77
N LEU A 624 4.35 19.06 -3.35
CA LEU A 624 3.99 19.21 -1.95
C LEU A 624 3.08 18.05 -1.55
N THR A 625 3.40 17.42 -0.45
CA THR A 625 2.51 16.45 0.22
C THR A 625 1.94 17.13 1.44
N VAL A 626 0.63 17.39 1.41
CA VAL A 626 -0.10 18.05 2.50
C VAL A 626 -0.72 16.98 3.37
N ILE A 627 -0.34 16.93 4.62
CA ILE A 627 -0.82 15.99 5.62
C ILE A 627 -1.80 16.73 6.53
N LEU A 628 -2.98 16.18 6.67
CA LEU A 628 -4.05 16.75 7.47
C LEU A 628 -4.00 16.20 8.89
N LYS A 629 -4.53 16.98 9.85
CA LYS A 629 -4.74 16.52 11.22
C LYS A 629 -5.63 15.26 11.27
N PRO A 630 -5.58 14.48 12.35
CA PRO A 630 -6.50 13.35 12.57
C PRO A 630 -7.96 13.76 12.36
N TRP A 631 -8.81 12.83 11.87
CA TRP A 631 -10.21 13.11 11.51
C TRP A 631 -11.02 13.72 12.66
N GLU A 632 -10.74 13.31 13.90
CA GLU A 632 -11.40 13.84 15.12
C GLU A 632 -11.08 15.32 15.39
N GLU A 633 -9.90 15.79 15.00
CA GLU A 633 -9.44 17.16 15.22
C GLU A 633 -9.80 18.13 14.09
N ARG A 634 -10.21 17.62 12.92
CA ARG A 634 -10.62 18.42 11.75
C ARG A 634 -12.06 18.94 11.82
N GLY A 635 -12.88 18.40 12.75
CA GLY A 635 -14.31 18.68 12.81
C GLY A 635 -15.05 18.17 11.57
N GLU A 636 -15.84 19.03 10.92
CA GLU A 636 -16.60 18.66 9.71
C GLU A 636 -15.83 18.91 8.39
N GLN A 637 -14.57 19.37 8.43
CA GLN A 637 -13.79 19.67 7.23
C GLN A 637 -13.29 18.39 6.56
N THR A 638 -13.85 18.09 5.40
CA THR A 638 -13.42 16.98 4.55
C THR A 638 -12.21 17.36 3.70
N ILE A 639 -11.45 16.36 3.24
CA ILE A 639 -10.32 16.58 2.31
C ILE A 639 -10.75 17.31 1.04
N ASP A 640 -11.96 17.04 0.50
CA ASP A 640 -12.49 17.68 -0.69
C ASP A 640 -12.75 19.17 -0.48
N GLU A 641 -13.21 19.56 0.71
CA GLU A 641 -13.42 20.97 1.05
C GLU A 641 -12.10 21.72 1.18
N VAL A 642 -11.10 21.12 1.82
CA VAL A 642 -9.75 21.67 1.92
C VAL A 642 -9.12 21.84 0.54
N MET A 643 -9.20 20.81 -0.31
CA MET A 643 -8.69 20.86 -1.69
C MET A 643 -9.43 21.91 -2.52
N ALA A 644 -10.75 22.06 -2.35
CA ALA A 644 -11.53 23.07 -3.06
C ALA A 644 -11.17 24.51 -2.62
N GLN A 645 -10.86 24.73 -1.36
CA GLN A 645 -10.37 26.00 -0.84
C GLN A 645 -8.98 26.33 -1.41
N VAL A 646 -8.06 25.39 -1.34
CA VAL A 646 -6.69 25.55 -1.86
C VAL A 646 -6.69 25.80 -3.37
N LYS A 647 -7.58 25.15 -4.13
CA LYS A 647 -7.69 25.33 -5.59
C LYS A 647 -8.23 26.71 -6.01
N LYS A 648 -8.95 27.40 -5.12
CA LYS A 648 -9.54 28.73 -5.40
C LYS A 648 -8.59 29.87 -5.06
N SER A 649 -7.63 29.65 -4.20
CA SER A 649 -6.62 30.63 -3.78
C SER A 649 -5.39 30.60 -4.68
#